data_325c9a858022e581c0b125c328fb41ba
#
_entry.id   325c9a858022e581c0b125c328fb41ba
#
_cell.length_a   1.000
_cell.length_b   1.000
_cell.length_c   1.000
_cell.angle_alpha   90.00
_cell.angle_beta   90.00
_cell.angle_gamma   90.00
#
_symmetry.space_group_name_H-M   'P 1'
#
loop_
_entity.id
_entity.type
_entity.pdbx_description
1 polymer ?
#
loop_
_entity_poly.entity_id
_entity_poly.type
_entity_poly.pdbx_seq_one_letter_code
_entity_poly.pdbx_strand_id
1 'polypeptide(L)'
;MTNRIITLLIFILIHSFCNAQTWKRVGSRGNQLTGISWATEETGYVSGNEVILKTIDGGLSWTEQEAPTKTKMWSVDFFDENLGVMVGENGEIFRTTDGGVNWQSIKVGTSKTLRSVKFLTQTRVYAVGDGGEVYRSTNGGQAWAKQSVGTAVDLTRMFFANQDTGYVATSDGKVVRTFNSGNNWSIQTTGQSTRLNDIYFSSGKSGYSVGQNGTILKTTDAGTTWTTVTAGTERNLTGMSFNRTNPNIGVIMGENGTVLRTTNGGTTFDGINLANTQNYFGVSFRKTSNVVFAVGTNGTIISSVNSGTNWTVRQTGLDVNYLATQFRTGTLGYIVGESGLFLVTSNGGTTLTNRSRPVSGAFHDLAFTTNAFGYIAGDNGLALRTSNSGANWTSLNPPVESAIYGLHFFTNAIGFAVGENGFMGKTIDSGVNWEKISVGGTSERLRDLVFFDNLTGIVIGQKGFLARTEDGNQWQKITVPTTEDLTDLDTLDKNSAIAVGKNGTIIKTVNRGTTWTKINLSETKNLSAVDFLDESIGFIAGEKGLMMMTRDGGLTWTNMPTGTFQDFSGISFGSLSSGFAVGENGTLFNYSCQVPETPTIIFGENNICISQQTYQVQNTDVDAVFEWRVDGGIILEGQGTSRIVVRWDTPGRNAVLVRGTNNCGNGGTIGLEVTVSTTPKNITEIQGEGVVCFENFVSYEINDVPGTVFIWELTGGVITEGQGTSKIKVQWTKGGNNELKVKPTNPCGEGTFFSKPIQVISPPSKTSDISGPERVGLTEEVYEVTNVPDVNFQWLISNNAGRILSGQGTNKITIKWEKQGDYIVSVKAMNSCNSGPETSLEVNVNFITSIGSETPGAKTNVYPNPSQGDVWVSIKGIPGVNRIKIADIMGKDIQEIKPEIGAEKVFFGGLPKGLYIVTILSREKEYKHKLLVR
;
A
#
# COMPACT_ATOMS: atom_id res chain seq x y z
N MET A 1 19.92 -4.12 -35.38
CA MET A 1 19.20 -3.46 -34.25
C MET A 1 18.39 -4.44 -33.39
N THR A 2 17.88 -5.52 -33.92
CA THR A 2 17.06 -6.52 -33.21
C THR A 2 17.79 -7.31 -32.11
N ASN A 3 19.09 -7.61 -32.29
CA ASN A 3 19.83 -8.39 -31.29
C ASN A 3 20.28 -7.63 -30.03
N ARG A 4 20.24 -6.28 -30.04
CA ARG A 4 20.56 -5.47 -28.85
C ARG A 4 19.35 -5.22 -27.96
N ILE A 5 18.12 -5.31 -28.53
CA ILE A 5 16.88 -5.16 -27.79
C ILE A 5 16.57 -6.44 -27.00
N ILE A 6 16.86 -7.61 -27.57
CA ILE A 6 16.66 -8.91 -26.90
C ILE A 6 17.65 -9.09 -25.73
N THR A 7 18.89 -8.63 -25.86
CA THR A 7 19.89 -8.69 -24.77
C THR A 7 19.54 -7.73 -23.64
N LEU A 8 18.94 -6.56 -23.94
CA LEU A 8 18.48 -5.61 -22.90
C LEU A 8 17.22 -6.08 -22.20
N LEU A 9 16.31 -6.77 -22.90
CA LEU A 9 15.12 -7.39 -22.31
C LEU A 9 15.47 -8.60 -21.43
N ILE A 10 16.50 -9.38 -21.77
CA ILE A 10 16.99 -10.49 -20.93
C ILE A 10 17.70 -9.96 -19.67
N PHE A 11 18.40 -8.80 -19.74
CA PHE A 11 19.02 -8.19 -18.56
C PHE A 11 17.99 -7.53 -17.60
N ILE A 12 16.84 -7.09 -18.11
CA ILE A 12 15.74 -6.55 -17.28
C ILE A 12 14.93 -7.69 -16.63
N LEU A 13 14.88 -8.88 -17.24
CA LEU A 13 14.17 -10.05 -16.71
C LEU A 13 14.93 -10.81 -15.61
N ILE A 14 16.22 -10.55 -15.41
CA ILE A 14 17.03 -11.21 -14.36
C ILE A 14 17.01 -10.46 -13.01
N HIS A 15 16.47 -9.24 -12.95
CA HIS A 15 16.44 -8.42 -11.72
C HIS A 15 15.08 -8.37 -11.01
N SER A 16 14.16 -9.29 -11.30
CA SER A 16 12.81 -9.31 -10.70
C SER A 16 12.49 -10.62 -9.99
N PHE A 17 13.43 -11.17 -9.21
CA PHE A 17 13.12 -12.31 -8.35
C PHE A 17 13.44 -11.98 -6.90
N CYS A 18 12.41 -12.07 -6.08
CA CYS A 18 12.41 -12.12 -4.61
C CYS A 18 11.96 -10.87 -3.86
N ASN A 19 10.65 -10.60 -3.81
CA ASN A 19 10.08 -9.61 -2.89
C ASN A 19 9.03 -10.17 -1.90
N ALA A 20 8.64 -11.44 -2.01
CA ALA A 20 7.70 -12.07 -1.07
C ALA A 20 8.39 -12.52 0.24
N GLN A 21 9.71 -12.67 0.18
CA GLN A 21 10.56 -13.03 1.31
C GLN A 21 11.40 -11.81 1.70
N THR A 22 10.93 -11.02 2.66
CA THR A 22 11.60 -9.77 3.04
C THR A 22 12.12 -9.83 4.46
N TRP A 23 13.35 -9.38 4.62
CA TRP A 23 13.90 -9.00 5.90
C TRP A 23 13.43 -7.60 6.25
N LYS A 24 12.63 -7.48 7.29
CA LYS A 24 12.19 -6.18 7.81
C LYS A 24 12.99 -5.86 9.06
N ARG A 25 13.57 -4.66 9.09
CA ARG A 25 14.22 -4.17 10.30
C ARG A 25 13.21 -4.03 11.43
N VAL A 26 13.54 -4.57 12.59
CA VAL A 26 12.77 -4.41 13.83
C VAL A 26 13.47 -3.37 14.70
N GLY A 27 12.78 -2.26 14.98
CA GLY A 27 13.39 -1.14 15.71
C GLY A 27 14.34 -0.32 14.84
N SER A 28 15.00 0.62 15.50
CA SER A 28 15.96 1.54 14.90
C SER A 28 17.36 1.21 15.37
N ARG A 29 18.37 1.69 14.61
CA ARG A 29 19.78 1.51 14.97
C ARG A 29 20.14 2.21 16.27
N GLY A 30 21.10 1.66 16.97
CA GLY A 30 21.70 2.28 18.14
C GLY A 30 22.83 3.25 17.85
N ASN A 31 23.37 3.29 16.61
CA ASN A 31 24.51 4.15 16.28
C ASN A 31 24.29 5.61 16.68
N GLN A 32 25.26 6.19 17.34
CA GLN A 32 25.24 7.62 17.67
C GLN A 32 25.19 8.49 16.40
N LEU A 33 24.18 9.35 16.29
CA LEU A 33 24.00 10.31 15.20
C LEU A 33 24.52 11.67 15.64
N THR A 34 25.29 12.37 14.79
CA THR A 34 26.06 13.55 15.16
C THR A 34 25.76 14.77 14.29
N GLY A 35 25.59 14.61 12.99
CA GLY A 35 25.34 15.66 12.03
C GLY A 35 24.03 15.47 11.28
N ILE A 36 23.37 16.59 10.93
CA ILE A 36 22.19 16.61 10.06
C ILE A 36 22.26 17.81 9.10
N SER A 37 22.00 17.56 7.82
CA SER A 37 21.95 18.60 6.78
C SER A 37 20.79 18.35 5.83
N TRP A 38 20.14 19.42 5.37
CA TRP A 38 19.07 19.40 4.39
C TRP A 38 19.55 19.97 3.05
N ALA A 39 19.59 19.14 2.03
CA ALA A 39 19.88 19.55 0.65
C ALA A 39 18.69 20.30 0.03
N THR A 40 17.47 19.78 0.22
CA THR A 40 16.19 20.40 -0.21
C THR A 40 15.16 20.33 0.93
N GLU A 41 13.89 20.63 0.68
CA GLU A 41 12.80 20.39 1.65
C GLU A 41 12.53 18.89 1.86
N GLU A 42 12.75 18.07 0.84
CA GLU A 42 12.47 16.64 0.87
C GLU A 42 13.71 15.79 1.14
N THR A 43 14.88 16.24 0.64
CA THR A 43 16.12 15.48 0.73
C THR A 43 17.00 15.94 1.88
N GLY A 44 17.27 15.07 2.83
CA GLY A 44 18.13 15.31 4.00
C GLY A 44 19.11 14.16 4.25
N TYR A 45 20.21 14.48 4.96
CA TYR A 45 21.25 13.52 5.30
C TYR A 45 21.62 13.62 6.78
N VAL A 46 21.91 12.47 7.37
CA VAL A 46 22.39 12.34 8.76
C VAL A 46 23.70 11.56 8.75
N SER A 47 24.71 12.02 9.50
CA SER A 47 25.95 11.31 9.74
C SER A 47 26.09 10.88 11.19
N GLY A 48 26.88 9.84 11.44
CA GLY A 48 27.09 9.35 12.78
C GLY A 48 28.28 8.40 12.88
N ASN A 49 28.23 7.55 13.91
CA ASN A 49 29.19 6.47 14.08
C ASN A 49 28.80 5.31 13.16
N GLU A 50 29.65 4.99 12.18
CA GLU A 50 29.43 3.89 11.22
C GLU A 50 28.08 3.95 10.46
N VAL A 51 27.46 5.15 10.35
CA VAL A 51 26.12 5.28 9.74
C VAL A 51 25.96 6.57 8.97
N ILE A 52 25.34 6.44 7.81
CA ILE A 52 24.82 7.55 7.01
C ILE A 52 23.35 7.23 6.71
N LEU A 53 22.45 8.19 6.99
CA LEU A 53 21.05 8.06 6.64
C LEU A 53 20.67 9.12 5.62
N LYS A 54 19.81 8.75 4.67
CA LYS A 54 19.22 9.65 3.67
C LYS A 54 17.70 9.59 3.76
N THR A 55 17.05 10.73 3.66
CA THR A 55 15.62 10.86 3.43
C THR A 55 15.38 11.54 2.09
N ILE A 56 14.27 11.19 1.42
CA ILE A 56 13.78 11.83 0.19
C ILE A 56 12.29 12.22 0.31
N ASP A 57 11.73 12.09 1.50
CA ASP A 57 10.32 12.35 1.84
C ASP A 57 10.18 13.37 2.98
N GLY A 58 11.18 14.19 3.17
CA GLY A 58 11.18 15.22 4.21
C GLY A 58 11.33 14.69 5.64
N GLY A 59 11.95 13.52 5.80
CA GLY A 59 12.23 12.90 7.10
C GLY A 59 11.09 12.06 7.66
N LEU A 60 10.10 11.68 6.86
CA LEU A 60 9.08 10.70 7.24
C LEU A 60 9.70 9.31 7.35
N SER A 61 10.60 8.97 6.42
CA SER A 61 11.42 7.77 6.45
C SER A 61 12.90 8.07 6.20
N TRP A 62 13.78 7.19 6.69
CA TRP A 62 15.23 7.30 6.54
C TRP A 62 15.81 5.98 6.05
N THR A 63 16.56 6.02 4.94
CA THR A 63 17.26 4.87 4.35
C THR A 63 18.75 4.92 4.68
N GLU A 64 19.34 3.75 4.92
CA GLU A 64 20.77 3.61 5.15
C GLU A 64 21.55 3.69 3.85
N GLN A 65 22.69 4.37 3.93
CA GLN A 65 23.72 4.37 2.86
C GLN A 65 24.98 3.71 3.40
N GLU A 66 25.77 3.08 2.52
CA GLU A 66 27.02 2.47 2.93
C GLU A 66 27.96 3.55 3.50
N ALA A 67 28.35 3.38 4.76
CA ALA A 67 29.33 4.26 5.39
C ALA A 67 30.72 3.90 4.85
N PRO A 68 31.49 4.88 4.35
CA PRO A 68 32.82 4.62 3.77
C PRO A 68 33.89 4.31 4.82
N THR A 69 33.53 4.35 6.09
CA THR A 69 34.45 4.19 7.23
C THR A 69 33.69 3.68 8.47
N LYS A 70 34.41 2.97 9.33
CA LYS A 70 33.93 2.61 10.68
C LYS A 70 34.28 3.67 11.75
N THR A 71 34.84 4.80 11.39
CA THR A 71 35.12 5.91 12.30
C THR A 71 33.94 6.86 12.41
N LYS A 72 33.90 7.61 13.51
CA LYS A 72 32.82 8.53 13.80
C LYS A 72 32.91 9.76 12.89
N MET A 73 31.85 10.01 12.13
CA MET A 73 31.66 11.21 11.32
C MET A 73 30.91 12.26 12.11
N TRP A 74 31.53 13.44 12.35
CA TRP A 74 31.00 14.50 13.20
C TRP A 74 30.04 15.45 12.49
N SER A 75 30.25 15.66 11.20
CA SER A 75 29.44 16.63 10.43
C SER A 75 29.31 16.22 8.98
N VAL A 76 28.14 16.49 8.44
CA VAL A 76 27.83 16.34 7.01
C VAL A 76 27.19 17.64 6.53
N ASP A 77 27.51 18.07 5.32
CA ASP A 77 26.83 19.19 4.66
C ASP A 77 26.70 18.91 3.15
N PHE A 78 25.54 19.22 2.60
CA PHE A 78 25.22 19.06 1.20
C PHE A 78 24.93 20.43 0.57
N PHE A 79 25.54 20.69 -0.59
CA PHE A 79 25.23 21.86 -1.39
C PHE A 79 23.89 21.70 -2.12
N ASP A 80 23.72 20.55 -2.75
CA ASP A 80 22.48 20.10 -3.42
C ASP A 80 22.25 18.60 -3.15
N GLU A 81 21.30 17.97 -3.83
CA GLU A 81 20.95 16.56 -3.61
C GLU A 81 22.05 15.56 -4.00
N ASN A 82 23.06 16.00 -4.76
CA ASN A 82 24.14 15.15 -5.28
C ASN A 82 25.49 15.44 -4.63
N LEU A 83 25.82 16.74 -4.46
CA LEU A 83 27.15 17.16 -3.99
C LEU A 83 27.16 17.34 -2.48
N GLY A 84 27.89 16.48 -1.78
CA GLY A 84 28.05 16.52 -0.33
C GLY A 84 29.47 16.26 0.12
N VAL A 85 29.77 16.74 1.34
CA VAL A 85 31.02 16.47 2.07
C VAL A 85 30.71 16.09 3.51
N MET A 86 31.46 15.14 4.03
CA MET A 86 31.37 14.68 5.41
C MET A 86 32.77 14.66 6.03
N VAL A 87 32.89 15.01 7.33
CA VAL A 87 34.16 15.07 8.07
C VAL A 87 34.04 14.35 9.42
N GLY A 88 35.16 13.79 9.88
CA GLY A 88 35.14 12.96 11.07
C GLY A 88 36.48 12.86 11.81
N GLU A 89 36.59 11.79 12.59
CA GLU A 89 37.80 11.43 13.33
C GLU A 89 38.96 11.13 12.37
N ASN A 90 40.18 11.12 12.88
CA ASN A 90 41.42 10.82 12.17
C ASN A 90 41.66 11.70 10.90
N GLY A 91 41.07 12.92 10.87
CA GLY A 91 41.19 13.84 9.76
C GLY A 91 40.48 13.34 8.48
N GLU A 92 39.54 12.45 8.62
CA GLU A 92 38.79 11.91 7.48
C GLU A 92 37.86 12.95 6.87
N ILE A 93 37.95 13.02 5.53
CA ILE A 93 37.04 13.78 4.67
C ILE A 93 36.54 12.83 3.59
N PHE A 94 35.22 12.76 3.42
CA PHE A 94 34.60 12.04 2.32
C PHE A 94 33.76 13.01 1.49
N ARG A 95 33.80 12.80 0.17
CA ARG A 95 33.06 13.60 -0.81
C ARG A 95 32.20 12.70 -1.67
N THR A 96 30.98 13.11 -1.92
CA THR A 96 30.04 12.47 -2.86
C THR A 96 29.63 13.45 -3.97
N THR A 97 29.26 12.91 -5.14
CA THR A 97 28.65 13.65 -6.27
C THR A 97 27.41 12.97 -6.81
N ASP A 98 26.95 11.92 -6.14
CA ASP A 98 25.82 11.08 -6.52
C ASP A 98 24.81 10.92 -5.34
N GLY A 99 24.78 11.88 -4.44
CA GLY A 99 23.83 11.90 -3.32
C GLY A 99 24.13 10.83 -2.27
N GLY A 100 25.40 10.51 -2.07
CA GLY A 100 25.84 9.59 -1.02
C GLY A 100 25.84 8.11 -1.40
N VAL A 101 25.55 7.77 -2.68
CA VAL A 101 25.65 6.39 -3.17
C VAL A 101 27.11 5.93 -3.14
N ASN A 102 28.04 6.81 -3.56
CA ASN A 102 29.47 6.58 -3.46
C ASN A 102 30.16 7.76 -2.75
N TRP A 103 31.14 7.43 -1.90
CA TRP A 103 31.93 8.39 -1.15
C TRP A 103 33.41 8.23 -1.47
N GLN A 104 34.04 9.30 -1.97
CA GLN A 104 35.46 9.36 -2.23
C GLN A 104 36.21 9.87 -1.01
N SER A 105 37.20 9.11 -0.51
CA SER A 105 38.08 9.54 0.57
C SER A 105 39.07 10.61 0.10
N ILE A 106 39.17 11.72 0.80
CA ILE A 106 40.09 12.82 0.52
C ILE A 106 41.06 12.96 1.71
N LYS A 107 42.36 12.82 1.43
CA LYS A 107 43.39 12.92 2.47
C LYS A 107 43.94 14.35 2.56
N VAL A 108 43.91 14.96 3.75
CA VAL A 108 44.42 16.32 4.02
C VAL A 108 45.67 16.36 4.90
N GLY A 109 46.21 15.18 5.25
CA GLY A 109 47.49 15.08 5.97
C GLY A 109 47.43 15.38 7.47
N THR A 110 46.26 15.33 8.07
CA THR A 110 46.05 15.41 9.53
C THR A 110 45.46 14.13 10.10
N SER A 111 45.79 13.83 11.37
CA SER A 111 45.13 12.82 12.19
C SER A 111 44.20 13.45 13.25
N LYS A 112 44.00 14.79 13.21
CA LYS A 112 43.13 15.48 14.13
C LYS A 112 41.67 15.31 13.70
N THR A 113 40.77 15.23 14.66
CA THR A 113 39.33 15.18 14.40
C THR A 113 38.87 16.46 13.70
N LEU A 114 38.18 16.31 12.58
CA LEU A 114 37.43 17.39 11.93
C LEU A 114 35.99 17.37 12.42
N ARG A 115 35.49 18.48 12.97
CA ARG A 115 34.24 18.54 13.72
C ARG A 115 33.08 19.19 12.98
N SER A 116 33.39 20.05 12.02
CA SER A 116 32.36 20.78 11.28
C SER A 116 32.78 21.01 9.83
N VAL A 117 31.86 20.83 8.91
CA VAL A 117 32.02 21.11 7.48
C VAL A 117 30.87 21.99 7.00
N LYS A 118 31.16 22.95 6.08
CA LYS A 118 30.14 23.84 5.52
C LYS A 118 30.45 24.25 4.09
N PHE A 119 29.44 24.04 3.20
CA PHE A 119 29.42 24.67 1.87
C PHE A 119 29.00 26.14 1.96
N LEU A 120 29.79 27.00 1.28
CA LEU A 120 29.38 28.38 1.04
C LEU A 120 28.87 28.58 -0.38
N THR A 121 29.51 27.90 -1.32
CA THR A 121 29.10 27.82 -2.73
C THR A 121 29.35 26.41 -3.22
N GLN A 122 28.93 26.05 -4.42
CA GLN A 122 29.22 24.75 -5.04
C GLN A 122 30.71 24.41 -5.02
N THR A 123 31.57 25.41 -5.13
CA THR A 123 33.03 25.19 -5.18
C THR A 123 33.73 25.45 -3.86
N ARG A 124 33.19 26.33 -2.99
CA ARG A 124 33.85 26.75 -1.76
C ARG A 124 33.27 25.99 -0.55
N VAL A 125 34.14 25.23 0.11
CA VAL A 125 33.81 24.44 1.29
C VAL A 125 34.86 24.65 2.36
N TYR A 126 34.45 24.69 3.63
CA TYR A 126 35.36 24.78 4.78
C TYR A 126 35.15 23.57 5.70
N ALA A 127 36.24 23.14 6.32
CA ALA A 127 36.23 22.16 7.42
C ALA A 127 37.09 22.69 8.58
N VAL A 128 36.62 22.50 9.82
CA VAL A 128 37.33 22.90 11.04
C VAL A 128 37.38 21.74 12.04
N GLY A 129 38.39 21.72 12.91
CA GLY A 129 38.55 20.64 13.86
C GLY A 129 39.55 20.93 14.99
N ASP A 130 39.92 19.85 15.66
CA ASP A 130 40.77 19.86 16.83
C ASP A 130 42.16 20.41 16.53
N GLY A 131 42.77 21.05 17.53
CA GLY A 131 44.11 21.63 17.40
C GLY A 131 44.18 22.84 16.45
N GLY A 132 43.09 23.60 16.25
CA GLY A 132 43.03 24.77 15.39
C GLY A 132 43.06 24.42 13.89
N GLU A 133 42.74 23.20 13.53
CA GLU A 133 42.72 22.78 12.10
C GLU A 133 41.61 23.50 11.34
N VAL A 134 41.97 24.19 10.27
CA VAL A 134 41.04 24.77 9.30
C VAL A 134 41.50 24.41 7.90
N TYR A 135 40.60 23.88 7.11
CA TYR A 135 40.82 23.54 5.72
C TYR A 135 39.80 24.25 4.84
N ARG A 136 40.26 24.73 3.69
CA ARG A 136 39.47 25.37 2.65
C ARG A 136 39.62 24.63 1.33
N SER A 137 38.49 24.31 0.72
CA SER A 137 38.43 23.86 -0.69
C SER A 137 37.85 24.96 -1.56
N THR A 138 38.31 25.06 -2.80
CA THR A 138 37.84 25.98 -3.86
C THR A 138 37.33 25.21 -5.09
N ASN A 139 37.23 23.87 -5.00
CA ASN A 139 36.79 22.98 -6.07
C ASN A 139 35.77 21.95 -5.61
N GLY A 140 34.86 22.37 -4.68
CA GLY A 140 33.75 21.53 -4.24
C GLY A 140 34.20 20.34 -3.38
N GLY A 141 35.27 20.49 -2.63
CA GLY A 141 35.77 19.44 -1.73
C GLY A 141 36.69 18.42 -2.35
N GLN A 142 37.11 18.60 -3.63
CA GLN A 142 38.04 17.67 -4.28
C GLN A 142 39.48 17.81 -3.74
N ALA A 143 39.91 19.03 -3.43
CA ALA A 143 41.20 19.32 -2.82
C ALA A 143 41.06 20.40 -1.77
N TRP A 144 41.93 20.34 -0.76
CA TRP A 144 41.85 21.22 0.42
C TRP A 144 43.19 21.83 0.75
N ALA A 145 43.18 23.10 1.12
CA ALA A 145 44.32 23.83 1.61
C ALA A 145 44.18 24.21 3.08
N LYS A 146 45.17 23.89 3.89
CA LYS A 146 45.20 24.29 5.30
C LYS A 146 45.29 25.82 5.42
N GLN A 147 44.49 26.37 6.35
CA GLN A 147 44.48 27.79 6.69
C GLN A 147 45.00 27.99 8.09
N SER A 148 45.65 29.11 8.38
CA SER A 148 46.05 29.48 9.74
C SER A 148 44.99 30.37 10.36
N VAL A 149 44.58 30.05 11.61
CA VAL A 149 43.62 30.84 12.40
C VAL A 149 44.22 31.47 13.66
N GLY A 150 45.53 31.29 13.86
CA GLY A 150 46.23 31.90 15.00
C GLY A 150 45.97 31.24 16.36
N THR A 151 45.41 30.08 16.40
CA THR A 151 45.19 29.28 17.63
C THR A 151 45.41 27.80 17.37
N ALA A 152 45.82 27.07 18.41
CA ALA A 152 45.90 25.63 18.45
C ALA A 152 44.77 24.98 19.30
N VAL A 153 43.79 25.76 19.71
CA VAL A 153 42.63 25.30 20.46
C VAL A 153 41.67 24.59 19.55
N ASP A 154 40.94 23.59 20.06
CA ASP A 154 39.95 22.84 19.28
C ASP A 154 38.84 23.77 18.79
N LEU A 155 38.57 23.69 17.51
CA LEU A 155 37.47 24.34 16.82
C LEU A 155 36.27 23.40 16.77
N THR A 156 35.15 23.81 17.34
CA THR A 156 34.03 22.89 17.62
C THR A 156 32.95 22.89 16.54
N ARG A 157 32.52 24.08 16.10
CA ARG A 157 31.49 24.29 15.11
C ARG A 157 31.70 25.56 14.32
N MET A 158 31.39 25.54 13.06
CA MET A 158 31.51 26.66 12.14
C MET A 158 30.15 27.08 11.58
N PHE A 159 29.98 28.40 11.43
CA PHE A 159 28.85 29.03 10.77
C PHE A 159 29.30 30.18 9.88
N PHE A 160 28.70 30.32 8.71
CA PHE A 160 28.87 31.49 7.85
C PHE A 160 27.56 32.24 7.70
N ALA A 161 27.54 33.52 8.07
CA ALA A 161 26.38 34.37 7.92
C ALA A 161 26.15 34.79 6.45
N ASN A 162 27.22 34.84 5.67
CA ASN A 162 27.26 35.04 4.21
C ASN A 162 28.60 34.52 3.66
N GLN A 163 28.88 34.73 2.36
CA GLN A 163 30.09 34.20 1.72
C GLN A 163 31.40 34.74 2.29
N ASP A 164 31.39 35.91 2.95
CA ASP A 164 32.59 36.57 3.45
C ASP A 164 32.72 36.52 4.99
N THR A 165 31.59 36.43 5.69
CA THR A 165 31.55 36.52 7.15
C THR A 165 31.31 35.17 7.77
N GLY A 166 32.30 34.67 8.47
CA GLY A 166 32.26 33.34 9.13
C GLY A 166 32.70 33.41 10.58
N TYR A 167 32.19 32.49 11.38
CA TYR A 167 32.42 32.35 12.80
C TYR A 167 32.69 30.90 13.17
N VAL A 168 33.59 30.68 14.11
CA VAL A 168 33.93 29.35 14.65
C VAL A 168 33.94 29.40 16.16
N ALA A 169 33.18 28.54 16.80
CA ALA A 169 33.21 28.33 18.26
C ALA A 169 34.46 27.53 18.65
N THR A 170 34.97 27.76 19.86
CA THR A 170 36.17 27.06 20.35
C THR A 170 35.95 26.37 21.70
N SER A 171 36.84 25.39 22.01
CA SER A 171 36.78 24.66 23.27
C SER A 171 37.25 25.45 24.50
N ASP A 172 37.83 26.63 24.34
CA ASP A 172 38.25 27.51 25.42
C ASP A 172 37.34 28.73 25.62
N GLY A 173 36.12 28.69 25.07
CA GLY A 173 35.09 29.72 25.26
C GLY A 173 35.27 30.96 24.35
N LYS A 174 36.15 30.93 23.38
CA LYS A 174 36.35 32.06 22.44
C LYS A 174 35.58 31.80 21.13
N VAL A 175 35.55 32.84 20.28
CA VAL A 175 35.02 32.75 18.93
C VAL A 175 36.09 33.25 17.96
N VAL A 176 36.38 32.47 16.92
CA VAL A 176 37.24 32.85 15.81
C VAL A 176 36.34 33.40 14.68
N ARG A 177 36.62 34.56 14.11
CA ARG A 177 35.81 35.14 13.04
C ARG A 177 36.62 35.65 11.85
N THR A 178 35.96 35.64 10.69
CA THR A 178 36.46 36.23 9.44
C THR A 178 35.42 37.15 8.82
N PHE A 179 35.89 38.20 8.07
CA PHE A 179 35.04 39.07 7.25
C PHE A 179 35.52 39.13 5.79
N ASN A 180 36.41 38.22 5.38
CA ASN A 180 37.00 38.22 4.04
C ASN A 180 37.12 36.77 3.49
N SER A 181 36.03 36.02 3.64
CA SER A 181 35.96 34.66 3.13
C SER A 181 37.07 33.73 3.68
N GLY A 182 37.46 33.92 4.98
CA GLY A 182 38.47 33.09 5.62
C GLY A 182 39.90 33.32 5.18
N ASN A 183 40.19 34.42 4.45
CA ASN A 183 41.59 34.77 4.14
C ASN A 183 42.36 35.24 5.38
N ASN A 184 41.64 35.90 6.33
CA ASN A 184 42.15 36.26 7.64
C ASN A 184 41.14 35.92 8.72
N TRP A 185 41.61 35.48 9.85
CA TRP A 185 40.83 35.13 11.02
C TRP A 185 41.27 35.94 12.23
N SER A 186 40.32 36.34 13.08
CA SER A 186 40.58 37.03 14.33
C SER A 186 39.90 36.33 15.49
N ILE A 187 40.58 36.25 16.62
CA ILE A 187 40.05 35.59 17.83
C ILE A 187 39.35 36.66 18.69
N GLN A 188 38.14 36.35 19.11
CA GLN A 188 37.32 37.21 19.96
C GLN A 188 37.11 36.54 21.32
N THR A 189 37.29 37.29 22.39
CA THR A 189 36.98 36.85 23.75
C THR A 189 35.48 37.02 24.01
N THR A 190 34.85 36.00 24.65
CA THR A 190 33.41 36.05 24.97
C THR A 190 33.16 36.30 26.46
N GLY A 191 34.19 36.38 27.27
CA GLY A 191 34.08 36.41 28.73
C GLY A 191 33.87 35.06 29.39
N GLN A 192 33.84 33.97 28.59
CA GLN A 192 33.73 32.61 29.04
C GLN A 192 35.03 31.83 28.83
N SER A 193 35.22 30.78 29.65
CA SER A 193 36.31 29.83 29.50
C SER A 193 35.79 28.37 29.26
N THR A 194 34.48 28.21 29.28
CA THR A 194 33.82 26.93 29.03
C THR A 194 33.71 26.63 27.55
N ARG A 195 33.76 25.35 27.18
CA ARG A 195 33.64 24.89 25.80
C ARG A 195 32.35 25.37 25.15
N LEU A 196 32.47 26.07 24.02
CA LEU A 196 31.36 26.40 23.13
C LEU A 196 31.19 25.22 22.13
N ASN A 197 29.98 24.70 21.98
CA ASN A 197 29.69 23.53 21.15
C ASN A 197 29.09 23.89 19.80
N ASP A 198 28.31 24.98 19.71
CA ASP A 198 27.71 25.43 18.47
C ASP A 198 27.65 26.96 18.39
N ILE A 199 27.55 27.49 17.16
CA ILE A 199 27.48 28.93 16.88
C ILE A 199 26.55 29.17 15.68
N TYR A 200 25.69 30.16 15.78
CA TYR A 200 24.73 30.56 14.75
C TYR A 200 24.57 32.06 14.67
N PHE A 201 24.35 32.60 13.46
CA PHE A 201 24.02 34.01 13.25
C PHE A 201 22.72 34.11 12.45
N SER A 202 21.73 34.80 13.02
CA SER A 202 20.45 35.08 12.37
C SER A 202 20.54 36.24 11.38
N SER A 203 21.59 37.09 11.52
CA SER A 203 21.91 38.17 10.61
C SER A 203 23.42 38.44 10.64
N GLY A 204 23.92 39.37 9.82
CA GLY A 204 25.34 39.76 9.84
C GLY A 204 25.82 40.36 11.17
N LYS A 205 24.92 40.76 12.08
CA LYS A 205 25.25 41.33 13.39
C LYS A 205 24.81 40.51 14.58
N SER A 206 23.65 39.86 14.50
CA SER A 206 23.07 39.12 15.64
C SER A 206 23.37 37.64 15.55
N GLY A 207 23.95 37.10 16.63
CA GLY A 207 24.31 35.67 16.68
C GLY A 207 24.28 35.13 18.12
N TYR A 208 24.40 33.82 18.19
CA TYR A 208 24.36 33.05 19.42
C TYR A 208 25.48 31.99 19.41
N SER A 209 25.97 31.63 20.58
CA SER A 209 26.80 30.46 20.79
C SER A 209 26.33 29.71 22.02
N VAL A 210 26.34 28.37 21.96
CA VAL A 210 25.92 27.51 23.09
C VAL A 210 27.03 26.54 23.46
N GLY A 211 27.06 26.11 24.74
CA GLY A 211 28.14 25.29 25.19
C GLY A 211 27.86 24.53 26.48
N GLN A 212 28.94 24.14 27.15
CA GLN A 212 28.92 23.42 28.42
C GLN A 212 28.26 24.25 29.54
N ASN A 213 27.76 23.53 30.56
CA ASN A 213 27.15 24.10 31.77
C ASN A 213 26.00 25.10 31.45
N GLY A 214 25.16 24.77 30.47
CA GLY A 214 24.02 25.59 30.06
C GLY A 214 24.42 26.97 29.47
N THR A 215 25.66 27.12 29.01
CA THR A 215 26.13 28.38 28.45
C THR A 215 25.33 28.75 27.18
N ILE A 216 24.71 29.95 27.20
CA ILE A 216 24.14 30.62 26.03
C ILE A 216 24.71 32.04 25.96
N LEU A 217 25.35 32.36 24.87
CA LEU A 217 25.89 33.69 24.58
C LEU A 217 25.15 34.35 23.43
N LYS A 218 24.89 35.62 23.51
CA LYS A 218 24.27 36.44 22.45
C LYS A 218 25.18 37.63 22.08
N THR A 219 25.27 37.89 20.79
CA THR A 219 25.91 39.12 20.26
C THR A 219 24.91 39.87 19.38
N THR A 220 25.06 41.16 19.28
CA THR A 220 24.29 42.05 18.38
C THR A 220 25.22 42.97 17.55
N ASP A 221 26.54 42.76 17.63
CA ASP A 221 27.60 43.57 17.01
C ASP A 221 28.60 42.71 16.21
N ALA A 222 28.09 41.65 15.54
CA ALA A 222 28.90 40.73 14.72
C ALA A 222 29.99 40.00 15.54
N GLY A 223 29.70 39.64 16.80
CA GLY A 223 30.61 38.90 17.68
C GLY A 223 31.75 39.74 18.25
N THR A 224 31.64 41.08 18.26
CA THR A 224 32.61 41.94 18.92
C THR A 224 32.46 41.84 20.44
N THR A 225 31.21 41.87 20.92
CA THR A 225 30.88 41.63 22.33
C THR A 225 29.83 40.53 22.47
N TRP A 226 29.87 39.83 23.58
CA TRP A 226 28.98 38.76 23.90
C TRP A 226 28.37 38.93 25.29
N THR A 227 27.09 38.68 25.42
CA THR A 227 26.34 38.72 26.67
C THR A 227 25.73 37.34 26.95
N THR A 228 25.74 36.96 28.22
CA THR A 228 25.14 35.69 28.65
C THR A 228 23.62 35.81 28.68
N VAL A 229 22.95 34.79 28.17
CA VAL A 229 21.49 34.60 28.25
C VAL A 229 21.22 33.40 29.19
N THR A 230 20.25 33.53 30.09
CA THR A 230 19.91 32.50 31.06
C THR A 230 19.28 31.30 30.32
N ALA A 231 19.88 30.12 30.48
CA ALA A 231 19.38 28.88 29.85
C ALA A 231 18.32 28.15 30.69
N GLY A 232 18.26 28.41 32.01
CA GLY A 232 17.38 27.64 32.90
C GLY A 232 17.83 26.18 33.13
N THR A 233 19.04 25.83 32.72
CA THR A 233 19.65 24.51 32.89
C THR A 233 21.17 24.63 33.00
N GLU A 234 21.81 23.69 33.73
CA GLU A 234 23.25 23.53 33.78
C GLU A 234 23.75 22.38 32.87
N ARG A 235 22.85 21.73 32.11
CA ARG A 235 23.23 20.68 31.18
C ARG A 235 23.97 21.21 29.97
N ASN A 236 24.84 20.41 29.40
CA ASN A 236 25.57 20.78 28.20
C ASN A 236 24.61 20.98 27.02
N LEU A 237 24.72 22.11 26.36
CA LEU A 237 24.00 22.46 25.12
C LEU A 237 24.94 22.15 23.94
N THR A 238 24.44 21.35 22.98
CA THR A 238 25.29 20.71 21.97
C THR A 238 25.05 21.21 20.55
N GLY A 239 23.84 21.75 20.27
CA GLY A 239 23.50 22.24 18.97
C GLY A 239 22.35 23.23 19.00
N MET A 240 22.29 24.11 17.99
CA MET A 240 21.20 25.05 17.81
C MET A 240 20.82 25.20 16.35
N SER A 241 19.54 25.53 16.10
CA SER A 241 19.07 25.92 14.80
C SER A 241 17.95 26.96 14.92
N PHE A 242 17.93 27.94 14.01
CA PHE A 242 16.85 28.92 13.93
C PHE A 242 16.09 28.77 12.62
N ASN A 243 14.80 29.03 12.67
CA ASN A 243 13.93 29.02 11.51
C ASN A 243 14.33 30.11 10.52
N ARG A 244 14.61 29.75 9.27
CA ARG A 244 15.10 30.70 8.25
C ARG A 244 14.04 31.66 7.78
N THR A 245 12.76 31.29 7.84
CA THR A 245 11.63 32.13 7.44
C THR A 245 11.14 33.02 8.59
N ASN A 246 11.43 32.62 9.84
CA ASN A 246 11.14 33.42 11.04
C ASN A 246 12.31 33.33 12.04
N PRO A 247 13.34 34.18 11.93
CA PRO A 247 14.52 34.12 12.78
C PRO A 247 14.27 34.41 14.26
N ASN A 248 13.06 34.83 14.65
CA ASN A 248 12.67 34.93 16.06
C ASN A 248 12.47 33.57 16.73
N ILE A 249 12.27 32.52 15.92
CA ILE A 249 12.06 31.16 16.41
C ILE A 249 13.38 30.39 16.30
N GLY A 250 13.81 29.83 17.41
CA GLY A 250 15.01 29.00 17.48
C GLY A 250 14.86 27.85 18.48
N VAL A 251 15.62 26.79 18.26
CA VAL A 251 15.69 25.60 19.13
C VAL A 251 17.15 25.34 19.47
N ILE A 252 17.41 25.04 20.74
CA ILE A 252 18.71 24.55 21.26
C ILE A 252 18.48 23.14 21.79
N MET A 253 19.40 22.23 21.49
CA MET A 253 19.43 20.86 21.96
C MET A 253 20.63 20.62 22.85
N GLY A 254 20.50 19.62 23.74
CA GLY A 254 21.56 19.27 24.68
C GLY A 254 21.49 17.84 25.20
N GLU A 255 22.22 17.60 26.28
CA GLU A 255 22.29 16.30 26.97
C GLU A 255 21.00 16.03 27.76
N ASN A 256 20.74 14.73 28.03
CA ASN A 256 19.65 14.27 28.87
C ASN A 256 18.27 14.83 28.45
N GLY A 257 17.96 14.82 27.15
CA GLY A 257 16.67 15.27 26.61
C GLY A 257 16.46 16.78 26.69
N THR A 258 17.52 17.58 26.89
CA THR A 258 17.41 19.04 26.98
C THR A 258 16.98 19.62 25.63
N VAL A 259 15.87 20.35 25.66
CA VAL A 259 15.39 21.20 24.55
C VAL A 259 15.00 22.56 25.08
N LEU A 260 15.55 23.60 24.51
CA LEU A 260 15.19 25.01 24.80
C LEU A 260 14.63 25.63 23.52
N ARG A 261 13.60 26.41 23.66
CA ARG A 261 12.95 27.12 22.52
C ARG A 261 12.82 28.58 22.75
N THR A 262 13.06 29.36 21.72
CA THR A 262 12.79 30.83 21.73
C THR A 262 11.74 31.18 20.67
N THR A 263 10.95 32.21 20.94
CA THR A 263 9.99 32.83 19.98
C THR A 263 10.22 34.33 19.84
N ASN A 264 11.23 34.84 20.54
CA ASN A 264 11.53 36.28 20.60
C ASN A 264 12.99 36.62 20.20
N GLY A 265 13.52 35.83 19.26
CA GLY A 265 14.88 36.05 18.75
C GLY A 265 15.93 35.85 19.83
N GLY A 266 15.79 34.81 20.68
CA GLY A 266 16.76 34.44 21.71
C GLY A 266 16.93 35.49 22.82
N THR A 267 15.89 36.29 23.11
CA THR A 267 15.88 37.15 24.31
C THR A 267 15.63 36.28 25.54
N THR A 268 14.75 35.30 25.41
CA THR A 268 14.54 34.24 26.41
C THR A 268 14.44 32.89 25.73
N PHE A 269 14.68 31.81 26.49
CA PHE A 269 14.53 30.44 26.08
C PHE A 269 13.66 29.66 27.08
N ASP A 270 12.64 29.00 26.60
CA ASP A 270 11.74 28.15 27.39
C ASP A 270 12.14 26.70 27.27
N GLY A 271 12.18 25.98 28.39
CA GLY A 271 12.47 24.54 28.41
C GLY A 271 11.29 23.71 27.90
N ILE A 272 11.53 22.80 26.98
CA ILE A 272 10.56 21.80 26.48
C ILE A 272 10.92 20.45 27.09
N ASN A 273 9.96 19.80 27.76
CA ASN A 273 10.16 18.48 28.34
C ASN A 273 9.89 17.39 27.29
N LEU A 274 10.93 16.62 26.94
CA LEU A 274 10.83 15.50 25.97
C LEU A 274 10.53 14.15 26.62
N ALA A 275 10.37 14.03 27.91
CA ALA A 275 10.17 12.77 28.63
C ALA A 275 11.16 11.64 28.25
N ASN A 276 12.38 11.99 27.80
CA ASN A 276 13.46 11.06 27.48
C ASN A 276 14.81 11.63 27.97
N THR A 277 15.84 10.76 28.02
CA THR A 277 17.18 11.09 28.53
C THR A 277 18.25 11.02 27.44
N GLN A 278 17.87 11.07 26.17
CA GLN A 278 18.82 11.01 25.05
C GLN A 278 19.68 12.27 24.98
N ASN A 279 20.93 12.11 24.57
CA ASN A 279 21.79 13.24 24.24
C ASN A 279 21.62 13.57 22.76
N TYR A 280 21.32 14.82 22.42
CA TYR A 280 21.21 15.29 21.06
C TYR A 280 22.49 16.02 20.66
N PHE A 281 22.99 15.80 19.42
CA PHE A 281 24.24 16.37 18.91
C PHE A 281 24.04 17.25 17.67
N GLY A 282 23.03 16.93 16.86
CA GLY A 282 22.71 17.73 15.67
C GLY A 282 21.25 18.17 15.68
N VAL A 283 21.00 19.42 15.29
CA VAL A 283 19.65 19.96 15.11
C VAL A 283 19.61 20.83 13.86
N SER A 284 18.56 20.70 13.07
CA SER A 284 18.40 21.51 11.86
C SER A 284 16.94 21.73 11.51
N PHE A 285 16.55 22.98 11.27
CA PHE A 285 15.33 23.29 10.54
C PHE A 285 15.50 22.90 9.07
N ARG A 286 14.43 22.41 8.44
CA ARG A 286 14.36 22.29 6.99
C ARG A 286 14.48 23.68 6.35
N LYS A 287 14.74 23.72 5.03
CA LYS A 287 15.14 24.99 4.38
C LYS A 287 14.13 26.14 4.49
N THR A 288 12.84 25.85 4.33
CA THR A 288 11.79 26.90 4.24
C THR A 288 10.57 26.63 5.13
N SER A 289 10.56 25.51 5.89
CA SER A 289 9.41 25.09 6.68
C SER A 289 9.58 25.28 8.19
N ASN A 290 8.49 25.12 8.93
CA ASN A 290 8.49 25.10 10.40
C ASN A 290 8.92 23.74 11.00
N VAL A 291 9.36 22.81 10.14
CA VAL A 291 9.78 21.48 10.57
C VAL A 291 11.23 21.50 10.99
N VAL A 292 11.52 21.01 12.20
CA VAL A 292 12.86 20.88 12.75
C VAL A 292 13.12 19.44 13.18
N PHE A 293 14.33 18.95 12.92
CA PHE A 293 14.81 17.62 13.32
C PHE A 293 15.97 17.74 14.28
N ALA A 294 16.04 16.78 15.21
CA ALA A 294 17.23 16.59 16.03
C ALA A 294 17.65 15.11 16.03
N VAL A 295 18.97 14.90 16.11
CA VAL A 295 19.60 13.57 16.06
C VAL A 295 20.55 13.39 17.24
N GLY A 296 20.68 12.16 17.75
CA GLY A 296 21.42 11.92 18.98
C GLY A 296 21.86 10.48 19.23
N THR A 297 22.06 10.17 20.52
CA THR A 297 22.40 8.83 21.01
C THR A 297 21.36 7.80 20.64
N ASN A 298 21.75 6.54 20.63
CA ASN A 298 20.89 5.39 20.35
C ASN A 298 20.15 5.52 19.03
N GLY A 299 20.77 6.09 18.00
CA GLY A 299 20.18 6.29 16.68
C GLY A 299 18.92 7.17 16.70
N THR A 300 18.75 7.99 17.73
CA THR A 300 17.51 8.75 17.91
C THR A 300 17.40 9.86 16.89
N ILE A 301 16.26 9.88 16.21
CA ILE A 301 15.78 11.01 15.38
C ILE A 301 14.43 11.46 15.93
N ILE A 302 14.30 12.72 16.25
CA ILE A 302 13.04 13.36 16.64
C ILE A 302 12.73 14.51 15.69
N SER A 303 11.45 14.80 15.51
CA SER A 303 11.02 15.95 14.70
C SER A 303 9.88 16.72 15.35
N SER A 304 9.81 17.99 15.03
CA SER A 304 8.70 18.86 15.36
C SER A 304 8.18 19.53 14.08
N VAL A 305 6.87 19.51 13.86
CA VAL A 305 6.21 20.16 12.73
C VAL A 305 5.70 21.56 13.07
N ASN A 306 5.83 21.97 14.33
CA ASN A 306 5.35 23.23 14.87
C ASN A 306 6.48 24.07 15.53
N SER A 307 7.61 24.11 14.84
CA SER A 307 8.77 24.95 15.23
C SER A 307 9.28 24.64 16.65
N GLY A 308 9.36 23.37 17.01
CA GLY A 308 9.93 22.92 18.28
C GLY A 308 8.98 22.98 19.48
N THR A 309 7.67 23.23 19.28
CA THR A 309 6.70 23.25 20.39
C THR A 309 6.41 21.83 20.88
N ASN A 310 6.12 20.90 19.96
CA ASN A 310 5.89 19.48 20.27
C ASN A 310 6.81 18.62 19.41
N TRP A 311 7.27 17.52 19.99
CA TRP A 311 8.23 16.62 19.34
C TRP A 311 7.69 15.22 19.23
N THR A 312 7.99 14.57 18.11
CA THR A 312 7.65 13.18 17.83
C THR A 312 8.95 12.39 17.59
N VAL A 313 9.10 11.25 18.25
CA VAL A 313 10.19 10.31 17.96
C VAL A 313 9.92 9.68 16.61
N ARG A 314 10.86 9.83 15.67
CA ARG A 314 10.84 9.19 14.35
C ARG A 314 11.60 7.88 14.35
N GLN A 315 12.68 7.84 15.12
CA GLN A 315 13.56 6.70 15.24
C GLN A 315 14.26 6.72 16.61
N THR A 316 14.45 5.56 17.23
CA THR A 316 15.35 5.33 18.38
C THR A 316 15.74 3.86 18.42
N GLY A 317 16.96 3.53 18.80
CA GLY A 317 17.50 2.16 18.87
C GLY A 317 18.24 1.89 20.17
N LEU A 318 19.01 0.79 20.21
CA LEU A 318 19.93 0.45 21.28
C LEU A 318 21.37 0.46 20.74
N ASP A 319 22.28 1.14 21.41
CA ASP A 319 23.70 1.21 21.03
C ASP A 319 24.47 0.07 21.72
N VAL A 320 24.11 -1.15 21.38
CA VAL A 320 24.74 -2.40 21.87
C VAL A 320 24.73 -3.44 20.75
N ASN A 321 25.76 -4.26 20.69
CA ASN A 321 25.82 -5.35 19.72
C ASN A 321 24.97 -6.53 20.21
N TYR A 322 24.11 -7.03 19.29
CA TYR A 322 23.42 -8.31 19.46
C TYR A 322 24.34 -9.39 18.91
N LEU A 323 24.61 -10.45 19.68
CA LEU A 323 25.64 -11.43 19.34
C LEU A 323 25.09 -12.78 18.93
N ALA A 324 24.00 -13.26 19.58
CA ALA A 324 23.34 -14.51 19.20
C ALA A 324 21.84 -14.43 19.36
N THR A 325 21.13 -15.31 18.66
CA THR A 325 19.67 -15.43 18.69
C THR A 325 19.24 -16.88 18.52
N GLN A 326 18.13 -17.26 19.15
CA GLN A 326 17.51 -18.59 19.01
C GLN A 326 16.00 -18.50 19.01
N PHE A 327 15.37 -19.06 18.00
CA PHE A 327 13.94 -19.34 18.00
C PHE A 327 13.68 -20.76 18.52
N ARG A 328 12.73 -20.90 19.46
CA ARG A 328 12.25 -22.20 19.97
C ARG A 328 10.97 -22.65 19.25
N THR A 329 10.18 -21.71 18.80
CA THR A 329 8.95 -21.92 18.03
C THR A 329 8.79 -20.74 17.07
N GLY A 330 7.86 -20.83 16.14
CA GLY A 330 7.55 -19.70 15.21
C GLY A 330 7.16 -18.38 15.92
N THR A 331 6.91 -18.39 17.24
CA THR A 331 6.51 -17.19 18.00
C THR A 331 7.46 -16.84 19.13
N LEU A 332 8.16 -17.83 19.71
CA LEU A 332 9.02 -17.63 20.88
C LEU A 332 10.49 -17.59 20.45
N GLY A 333 11.14 -16.45 20.66
CA GLY A 333 12.54 -16.24 20.33
C GLY A 333 13.28 -15.44 21.40
N TYR A 334 14.59 -15.56 21.40
CA TYR A 334 15.51 -14.96 22.36
C TYR A 334 16.68 -14.31 21.63
N ILE A 335 17.18 -13.19 22.16
CA ILE A 335 18.37 -12.49 21.66
C ILE A 335 19.27 -12.16 22.83
N VAL A 336 20.58 -12.38 22.68
CA VAL A 336 21.62 -12.00 23.65
C VAL A 336 22.66 -11.09 23.00
N GLY A 337 23.41 -10.35 23.81
CA GLY A 337 24.45 -9.46 23.33
C GLY A 337 25.32 -8.85 24.42
N GLU A 338 25.95 -7.74 24.09
CA GLU A 338 26.84 -7.00 24.98
C GLU A 338 26.12 -6.44 26.20
N SER A 339 26.90 -6.14 27.25
CA SER A 339 26.42 -5.51 28.48
C SER A 339 25.27 -6.26 29.17
N GLY A 340 25.23 -7.60 29.04
CA GLY A 340 24.19 -8.43 29.61
C GLY A 340 22.84 -8.32 28.98
N LEU A 341 22.77 -7.92 27.71
CA LEU A 341 21.52 -7.83 26.95
C LEU A 341 20.83 -9.19 26.84
N PHE A 342 19.54 -9.22 27.18
CA PHE A 342 18.64 -10.35 26.96
C PHE A 342 17.25 -9.87 26.58
N LEU A 343 16.83 -10.15 25.36
CA LEU A 343 15.51 -9.81 24.84
C LEU A 343 14.71 -11.07 24.56
N VAL A 344 13.39 -11.00 24.72
CA VAL A 344 12.47 -12.12 24.52
C VAL A 344 11.29 -11.65 23.67
N THR A 345 10.91 -12.42 22.67
CA THR A 345 9.63 -12.29 21.98
C THR A 345 8.75 -13.50 22.21
N SER A 346 7.43 -13.31 22.27
CA SER A 346 6.42 -14.37 22.32
C SER A 346 5.44 -14.30 21.15
N ASN A 347 5.69 -13.43 20.16
CA ASN A 347 4.83 -13.16 19.03
C ASN A 347 5.61 -13.01 17.70
N GLY A 348 6.66 -13.83 17.53
CA GLY A 348 7.44 -13.87 16.28
C GLY A 348 8.22 -12.59 15.99
N GLY A 349 8.59 -11.81 17.03
CA GLY A 349 9.37 -10.59 16.85
C GLY A 349 8.55 -9.31 16.66
N THR A 350 7.23 -9.38 16.69
CA THR A 350 6.39 -8.17 16.63
C THR A 350 6.63 -7.24 17.82
N THR A 351 6.85 -7.80 19.00
CA THR A 351 7.29 -7.08 20.19
C THR A 351 8.43 -7.81 20.89
N LEU A 352 9.33 -7.04 21.49
CA LEU A 352 10.45 -7.53 22.31
C LEU A 352 10.31 -7.06 23.75
N THR A 353 10.46 -7.97 24.69
CA THR A 353 10.53 -7.68 26.12
C THR A 353 11.98 -7.67 26.55
N ASN A 354 12.45 -6.56 27.09
CA ASN A 354 13.80 -6.44 27.63
C ASN A 354 13.85 -7.06 29.03
N ARG A 355 14.68 -8.11 29.20
CA ARG A 355 14.99 -8.78 30.46
C ARG A 355 16.49 -8.79 30.74
N SER A 356 17.19 -7.81 30.18
CA SER A 356 18.65 -7.64 30.37
C SER A 356 19.00 -7.48 31.81
N ARG A 357 20.20 -7.97 32.19
CA ARG A 357 20.76 -7.78 33.53
C ARG A 357 22.16 -7.18 33.38
N PRO A 358 22.51 -6.22 34.23
CA PRO A 358 23.85 -5.64 34.19
C PRO A 358 24.88 -6.70 34.62
N VAL A 359 25.74 -7.07 33.69
CA VAL A 359 26.95 -7.89 33.90
C VAL A 359 28.13 -7.22 33.23
N SER A 360 29.32 -7.46 33.74
CA SER A 360 30.54 -7.04 33.07
C SER A 360 30.90 -8.05 31.97
N GLY A 361 30.63 -7.71 30.72
CA GLY A 361 30.94 -8.55 29.57
C GLY A 361 29.73 -8.82 28.69
N ALA A 362 29.97 -9.51 27.60
CA ALA A 362 29.01 -9.89 26.62
C ALA A 362 28.46 -11.30 26.81
N PHE A 363 27.23 -11.54 26.41
CA PHE A 363 26.69 -12.87 26.19
C PHE A 363 26.95 -13.28 24.75
N HIS A 364 27.69 -14.35 24.51
CA HIS A 364 28.11 -14.78 23.19
C HIS A 364 27.18 -15.80 22.56
N ASP A 365 26.56 -16.66 23.38
CA ASP A 365 25.66 -17.69 22.90
C ASP A 365 24.58 -18.06 23.93
N LEU A 366 23.51 -18.72 23.43
CA LEU A 366 22.38 -19.17 24.23
C LEU A 366 21.84 -20.51 23.71
N ALA A 367 21.41 -21.36 24.62
CA ALA A 367 20.83 -22.66 24.30
C ALA A 367 19.61 -22.94 25.17
N PHE A 368 18.40 -22.76 24.61
CA PHE A 368 17.16 -23.12 25.27
C PHE A 368 16.72 -24.52 24.83
N THR A 369 16.64 -25.43 25.80
CA THR A 369 16.20 -26.83 25.61
C THR A 369 14.67 -26.94 25.64
N THR A 370 14.01 -26.08 26.42
CA THR A 370 12.54 -25.94 26.47
C THR A 370 12.17 -24.46 26.44
N ASN A 371 10.88 -24.16 26.34
CA ASN A 371 10.42 -22.77 26.41
C ASN A 371 10.77 -22.07 27.75
N ALA A 372 10.98 -22.81 28.81
CA ALA A 372 11.29 -22.26 30.12
C ALA A 372 12.77 -22.44 30.53
N PHE A 373 13.42 -23.49 30.06
CA PHE A 373 14.72 -23.89 30.52
C PHE A 373 15.81 -23.59 29.50
N GLY A 374 16.84 -22.86 29.91
CA GLY A 374 17.90 -22.46 28.97
C GLY A 374 19.17 -21.99 29.67
N TYR A 375 20.19 -21.81 28.83
CA TYR A 375 21.55 -21.44 29.21
C TYR A 375 22.02 -20.25 28.41
N ILE A 376 22.91 -19.45 28.99
CA ILE A 376 23.64 -18.37 28.30
C ILE A 376 25.11 -18.49 28.71
N ALA A 377 26.01 -18.27 27.75
CA ALA A 377 27.44 -18.17 28.00
C ALA A 377 28.04 -16.88 27.44
N GLY A 378 29.20 -16.46 27.95
CA GLY A 378 29.82 -15.21 27.53
C GLY A 378 31.25 -15.02 28.01
N ASP A 379 31.63 -13.74 28.14
CA ASP A 379 32.97 -13.33 28.56
C ASP A 379 33.35 -13.80 29.96
N ASN A 380 34.64 -13.94 30.19
CA ASN A 380 35.21 -14.23 31.50
C ASN A 380 34.66 -15.52 32.16
N GLY A 381 34.38 -16.56 31.36
CA GLY A 381 33.81 -17.81 31.82
C GLY A 381 32.38 -17.71 32.32
N LEU A 382 31.69 -16.63 32.01
CA LEU A 382 30.30 -16.41 32.38
C LEU A 382 29.41 -17.51 31.80
N ALA A 383 28.69 -18.20 32.66
CA ALA A 383 27.64 -19.13 32.30
C ALA A 383 26.45 -18.97 33.26
N LEU A 384 25.26 -18.93 32.71
CA LEU A 384 24.00 -18.72 33.42
C LEU A 384 22.97 -19.77 33.01
N ARG A 385 22.06 -20.11 33.92
CA ARG A 385 20.94 -21.02 33.68
C ARG A 385 19.62 -20.40 34.13
N THR A 386 18.59 -20.60 33.37
CA THR A 386 17.21 -20.24 33.72
C THR A 386 16.30 -21.46 33.70
N SER A 387 15.23 -21.43 34.51
CA SER A 387 14.12 -22.40 34.46
C SER A 387 12.76 -21.72 34.28
N ASN A 388 12.73 -20.44 33.96
CA ASN A 388 11.52 -19.61 33.82
C ASN A 388 11.62 -18.59 32.68
N SER A 389 12.09 -19.05 31.51
CA SER A 389 12.19 -18.26 30.26
C SER A 389 13.02 -16.98 30.42
N GLY A 390 14.08 -17.03 31.25
CA GLY A 390 14.96 -15.89 31.48
C GLY A 390 14.41 -14.82 32.44
N ALA A 391 13.33 -15.08 33.17
CA ALA A 391 12.87 -14.17 34.20
C ALA A 391 13.86 -14.10 35.38
N ASN A 392 14.48 -15.23 35.71
CA ASN A 392 15.57 -15.34 36.70
C ASN A 392 16.68 -16.22 36.15
N TRP A 393 17.90 -15.93 36.58
CA TRP A 393 19.10 -16.64 36.16
C TRP A 393 19.93 -17.07 37.39
N THR A 394 20.46 -18.27 37.35
CA THR A 394 21.41 -18.82 38.29
C THR A 394 22.79 -18.84 37.66
N SER A 395 23.81 -18.32 38.33
CA SER A 395 25.20 -18.39 37.87
C SER A 395 25.72 -19.82 37.98
N LEU A 396 26.48 -20.22 36.98
CA LEU A 396 27.20 -21.50 36.90
C LEU A 396 28.71 -21.21 36.96
N ASN A 397 29.51 -22.19 37.32
CA ASN A 397 30.94 -22.04 37.44
C ASN A 397 31.70 -23.07 36.58
N PRO A 398 31.73 -22.89 35.24
CA PRO A 398 32.57 -23.73 34.38
C PRO A 398 34.05 -23.51 34.72
N PRO A 399 34.93 -24.54 34.54
CA PRO A 399 36.33 -24.46 34.90
C PRO A 399 37.18 -23.66 33.90
N VAL A 400 36.74 -22.42 33.60
CA VAL A 400 37.40 -21.50 32.67
C VAL A 400 37.12 -20.04 33.06
N GLU A 401 38.14 -19.20 32.95
CA GLU A 401 38.06 -17.76 33.21
C GLU A 401 38.06 -16.94 31.91
N SER A 402 38.21 -17.60 30.77
CA SER A 402 38.15 -16.96 29.44
C SER A 402 36.76 -17.12 28.80
N ALA A 403 36.54 -16.42 27.70
CA ALA A 403 35.24 -16.39 27.02
C ALA A 403 34.79 -17.77 26.51
N ILE A 404 33.50 -18.04 26.69
CA ILE A 404 32.75 -19.18 26.13
C ILE A 404 31.93 -18.66 24.93
N TYR A 405 32.09 -19.28 23.76
CA TYR A 405 31.49 -18.82 22.50
C TYR A 405 30.36 -19.69 21.98
N GLY A 406 30.31 -20.99 22.33
CA GLY A 406 29.30 -21.89 21.82
C GLY A 406 28.76 -22.80 22.91
N LEU A 407 27.48 -23.11 22.87
CA LEU A 407 26.74 -23.98 23.79
C LEU A 407 25.90 -25.00 23.00
N HIS A 408 25.94 -26.26 23.44
CA HIS A 408 25.01 -27.26 22.96
C HIS A 408 24.46 -28.08 24.10
N PHE A 409 23.13 -28.16 24.24
CA PHE A 409 22.48 -28.95 25.26
C PHE A 409 21.46 -29.94 24.67
N PHE A 410 21.60 -31.21 24.90
CA PHE A 410 20.66 -32.27 24.53
C PHE A 410 19.39 -32.25 25.38
N THR A 411 19.57 -32.07 26.65
CA THR A 411 18.53 -32.04 27.67
C THR A 411 18.78 -30.89 28.64
N ASN A 412 17.87 -30.70 29.57
CA ASN A 412 18.11 -29.73 30.66
C ASN A 412 19.35 -30.07 31.52
N ALA A 413 19.88 -31.30 31.44
CA ALA A 413 20.98 -31.73 32.31
C ALA A 413 22.31 -31.91 31.57
N ILE A 414 22.27 -32.34 30.31
CA ILE A 414 23.47 -32.77 29.59
C ILE A 414 23.78 -31.75 28.47
N GLY A 415 24.98 -31.22 28.48
CA GLY A 415 25.41 -30.26 27.46
C GLY A 415 26.92 -30.04 27.46
N PHE A 416 27.35 -29.25 26.48
CA PHE A 416 28.72 -28.86 26.20
C PHE A 416 28.83 -27.33 26.05
N ALA A 417 30.02 -26.83 26.40
CA ALA A 417 30.41 -25.44 26.23
C ALA A 417 31.80 -25.37 25.59
N VAL A 418 32.03 -24.48 24.61
CA VAL A 418 33.32 -24.30 23.96
C VAL A 418 33.76 -22.84 23.95
N GLY A 419 35.08 -22.59 23.91
CA GLY A 419 35.56 -21.22 24.01
C GLY A 419 37.04 -21.02 23.69
N GLU A 420 37.60 -19.98 24.30
CA GLU A 420 39.01 -19.60 24.15
C GLU A 420 39.98 -20.70 24.56
N ASN A 421 41.19 -20.67 23.97
CA ASN A 421 42.30 -21.55 24.32
C ASN A 421 41.97 -23.05 24.23
N GLY A 422 41.11 -23.41 23.23
CA GLY A 422 40.72 -24.80 23.03
C GLY A 422 39.83 -25.34 24.16
N PHE A 423 39.19 -24.48 24.93
CA PHE A 423 38.29 -24.90 25.99
C PHE A 423 37.11 -25.70 25.50
N MET A 424 36.87 -26.86 26.08
CA MET A 424 35.60 -27.59 25.99
C MET A 424 35.26 -28.13 27.38
N GLY A 425 34.07 -27.82 27.86
CA GLY A 425 33.49 -28.34 29.09
C GLY A 425 32.25 -29.19 28.79
N LYS A 426 32.06 -30.29 29.49
CA LYS A 426 30.86 -31.15 29.46
C LYS A 426 30.20 -31.12 30.83
N THR A 427 28.89 -31.04 30.85
CA THR A 427 28.05 -31.18 32.04
C THR A 427 27.04 -32.29 31.88
N ILE A 428 26.66 -32.96 32.97
CA ILE A 428 25.60 -33.96 33.04
C ILE A 428 24.57 -33.66 34.15
N ASP A 429 24.71 -32.52 34.81
CA ASP A 429 23.93 -32.13 36.00
C ASP A 429 23.39 -30.66 35.86
N SER A 430 23.02 -30.26 34.68
CA SER A 430 22.48 -28.93 34.43
C SER A 430 23.49 -27.79 34.66
N GLY A 431 24.78 -28.02 34.42
CA GLY A 431 25.84 -27.03 34.53
C GLY A 431 26.32 -26.77 35.97
N VAL A 432 25.89 -27.57 36.94
CA VAL A 432 26.37 -27.47 38.33
C VAL A 432 27.83 -27.85 38.38
N ASN A 433 28.19 -28.98 37.73
CA ASN A 433 29.56 -29.40 37.55
C ASN A 433 29.91 -29.54 36.08
N TRP A 434 31.18 -29.24 35.78
CA TRP A 434 31.72 -29.33 34.43
C TRP A 434 33.02 -30.15 34.40
N GLU A 435 33.10 -31.06 33.45
CA GLU A 435 34.31 -31.79 33.13
C GLU A 435 35.00 -31.14 31.93
N LYS A 436 36.31 -30.83 32.07
CA LYS A 436 37.08 -30.30 30.93
C LYS A 436 37.51 -31.44 30.01
N ILE A 437 37.20 -31.31 28.73
CA ILE A 437 37.52 -32.29 27.67
C ILE A 437 38.64 -31.75 26.79
N SER A 438 39.57 -32.65 26.45
CA SER A 438 40.62 -32.33 25.46
C SER A 438 40.09 -32.51 24.03
N VAL A 439 40.24 -31.48 23.19
CA VAL A 439 39.77 -31.50 21.81
C VAL A 439 40.96 -31.52 20.85
N GLY A 440 41.41 -32.70 20.46
CA GLY A 440 42.48 -32.89 19.49
C GLY A 440 43.81 -32.18 19.85
N GLY A 441 44.01 -31.83 21.13
CA GLY A 441 45.20 -31.12 21.63
C GLY A 441 45.32 -29.67 21.18
N THR A 442 44.22 -29.02 20.70
CA THR A 442 44.25 -27.64 20.20
C THR A 442 44.31 -26.62 21.34
N SER A 443 44.98 -25.49 21.04
CA SER A 443 44.88 -24.23 21.79
C SER A 443 44.18 -23.14 21.01
N GLU A 444 43.68 -23.46 19.80
CA GLU A 444 42.90 -22.51 18.98
C GLU A 444 41.55 -22.24 19.65
N ARG A 445 41.01 -21.04 19.45
CA ARG A 445 39.67 -20.69 19.88
C ARG A 445 38.65 -21.60 19.18
N LEU A 446 37.84 -22.29 19.99
CA LEU A 446 36.67 -23.02 19.55
C LEU A 446 35.47 -22.04 19.47
N ARG A 447 34.71 -22.11 18.39
CA ARG A 447 33.65 -21.14 18.13
C ARG A 447 32.26 -21.70 18.35
N ASP A 448 32.00 -22.88 17.82
CA ASP A 448 30.69 -23.48 17.84
C ASP A 448 30.77 -25.00 17.78
N LEU A 449 29.68 -25.69 18.17
CA LEU A 449 29.57 -27.15 18.16
C LEU A 449 28.14 -27.59 17.94
N VAL A 450 27.97 -28.67 17.17
CA VAL A 450 26.68 -29.33 16.97
C VAL A 450 26.82 -30.84 17.11
N PHE A 451 25.67 -31.51 17.31
CA PHE A 451 25.61 -32.97 17.39
C PHE A 451 24.53 -33.50 16.46
N PHE A 452 24.83 -34.59 15.73
CA PHE A 452 23.87 -35.33 14.89
C PHE A 452 22.96 -36.24 15.73
N ASP A 453 23.44 -36.65 16.88
CA ASP A 453 22.76 -37.43 17.92
C ASP A 453 23.50 -37.24 19.27
N ASN A 454 23.11 -37.96 20.29
CA ASN A 454 23.69 -37.80 21.64
C ASN A 454 25.17 -38.22 21.75
N LEU A 455 25.79 -38.77 20.73
CA LEU A 455 27.16 -39.30 20.73
C LEU A 455 28.07 -38.67 19.67
N THR A 456 27.55 -38.46 18.46
CA THR A 456 28.31 -37.98 17.31
C THR A 456 28.21 -36.50 17.18
N GLY A 457 29.29 -35.77 17.36
CA GLY A 457 29.33 -34.31 17.29
C GLY A 457 30.52 -33.77 16.53
N ILE A 458 30.44 -32.49 16.20
CA ILE A 458 31.46 -31.69 15.53
C ILE A 458 31.67 -30.42 16.34
N VAL A 459 32.93 -29.99 16.43
CA VAL A 459 33.31 -28.66 16.92
C VAL A 459 34.18 -27.98 15.90
N ILE A 460 34.01 -26.68 15.77
CA ILE A 460 34.77 -25.83 14.83
C ILE A 460 35.49 -24.70 15.55
N GLY A 461 36.47 -24.10 14.89
CA GLY A 461 37.22 -22.98 15.44
C GLY A 461 38.12 -22.27 14.44
N GLN A 462 39.08 -21.52 15.00
CA GLN A 462 40.01 -20.71 14.22
C GLN A 462 40.94 -21.56 13.36
N LYS A 463 41.51 -20.96 12.32
CA LYS A 463 42.48 -21.53 11.37
C LYS A 463 42.01 -22.86 10.74
N GLY A 464 40.73 -22.96 10.42
CA GLY A 464 40.13 -24.16 9.87
C GLY A 464 40.12 -25.35 10.84
N PHE A 465 40.19 -25.10 12.14
CA PHE A 465 40.13 -26.20 13.12
C PHE A 465 38.75 -26.84 13.09
N LEU A 466 38.74 -28.16 12.97
CA LEU A 466 37.54 -28.98 13.11
C LEU A 466 37.93 -30.29 13.83
N ALA A 467 37.12 -30.68 14.81
CA ALA A 467 37.26 -32.00 15.43
C ALA A 467 35.89 -32.69 15.52
N ARG A 468 35.89 -34.01 15.50
CA ARG A 468 34.72 -34.89 15.54
C ARG A 468 34.80 -35.87 16.69
N THR A 469 33.68 -36.20 17.27
CA THR A 469 33.51 -37.26 18.26
C THR A 469 32.50 -38.30 17.85
N GLU A 470 32.60 -39.52 18.37
CA GLU A 470 31.61 -40.61 18.26
C GLU A 470 31.09 -41.07 19.63
N ASP A 471 31.55 -40.47 20.72
CA ASP A 471 31.21 -40.85 22.11
C ASP A 471 30.98 -39.63 23.03
N GLY A 472 31.13 -38.41 22.51
CA GLY A 472 31.04 -37.15 23.26
C GLY A 472 32.21 -36.94 24.25
N ASN A 473 33.22 -37.81 24.28
CA ASN A 473 34.37 -37.72 25.20
C ASN A 473 35.71 -37.64 24.45
N GLN A 474 35.87 -38.43 23.38
CA GLN A 474 37.06 -38.46 22.57
C GLN A 474 36.82 -37.61 21.29
N TRP A 475 37.64 -36.56 21.12
CA TRP A 475 37.53 -35.65 19.98
C TRP A 475 38.79 -35.75 19.10
N GLN A 476 38.59 -36.13 17.83
CA GLN A 476 39.66 -36.31 16.86
C GLN A 476 39.64 -35.16 15.85
N LYS A 477 40.80 -34.55 15.62
CA LYS A 477 40.94 -33.54 14.58
C LYS A 477 40.70 -34.11 13.18
N ILE A 478 39.87 -33.47 12.41
CA ILE A 478 39.58 -33.82 11.03
C ILE A 478 40.22 -32.78 10.10
N THR A 479 40.83 -33.24 9.01
CA THR A 479 41.35 -32.35 7.96
C THR A 479 40.24 -31.82 7.10
N VAL A 480 40.12 -30.52 6.99
CA VAL A 480 39.09 -29.84 6.19
C VAL A 480 39.77 -29.05 5.02
N PRO A 481 39.04 -28.75 3.92
CA PRO A 481 39.60 -28.09 2.72
C PRO A 481 39.69 -26.56 2.88
N THR A 482 40.04 -26.07 4.08
CA THR A 482 40.21 -24.63 4.37
C THR A 482 41.15 -24.42 5.56
N THR A 483 41.83 -23.28 5.58
CA THR A 483 42.61 -22.76 6.72
C THR A 483 41.98 -21.48 7.29
N GLU A 484 40.84 -21.06 6.76
CA GLU A 484 40.12 -19.89 7.24
C GLU A 484 39.44 -20.18 8.57
N ASP A 485 39.24 -19.14 9.37
CA ASP A 485 38.44 -19.26 10.61
C ASP A 485 37.01 -19.72 10.29
N LEU A 486 36.58 -20.78 10.94
CA LEU A 486 35.18 -21.23 10.93
C LEU A 486 34.45 -20.54 12.09
N THR A 487 33.31 -19.95 11.82
CA THR A 487 32.60 -19.03 12.73
C THR A 487 31.33 -19.64 13.30
N ASP A 488 30.61 -20.41 12.48
CA ASP A 488 29.32 -20.98 12.85
C ASP A 488 29.06 -22.29 12.07
N LEU A 489 28.15 -23.11 12.60
CA LEU A 489 27.92 -24.47 12.09
C LEU A 489 26.51 -24.94 12.44
N ASP A 490 25.83 -25.53 11.45
CA ASP A 490 24.51 -26.13 11.67
C ASP A 490 24.33 -27.46 10.96
N THR A 491 23.42 -28.28 11.49
CA THR A 491 23.02 -29.58 10.95
C THR A 491 21.78 -29.46 10.06
N LEU A 492 21.84 -30.05 8.86
CA LEU A 492 20.69 -30.11 7.95
C LEU A 492 19.80 -31.31 8.25
N ASP A 493 20.45 -32.42 8.58
CA ASP A 493 19.84 -33.70 8.91
C ASP A 493 20.76 -34.52 9.81
N LYS A 494 20.38 -35.74 10.12
CA LYS A 494 21.16 -36.66 10.95
C LYS A 494 22.55 -37.07 10.39
N ASN A 495 22.90 -36.69 9.15
CA ASN A 495 24.15 -37.04 8.48
C ASN A 495 24.89 -35.82 7.91
N SER A 496 24.19 -34.74 7.65
CA SER A 496 24.68 -33.58 6.91
C SER A 496 24.80 -32.35 7.81
N ALA A 497 25.89 -31.60 7.64
CA ALA A 497 26.13 -30.31 8.31
C ALA A 497 26.88 -29.36 7.38
N ILE A 498 26.72 -28.08 7.64
CA ILE A 498 27.43 -26.99 6.98
C ILE A 498 28.14 -26.17 8.04
N ALA A 499 29.41 -25.80 7.78
CA ALA A 499 30.13 -24.78 8.51
C ALA A 499 30.46 -23.61 7.61
N VAL A 500 30.34 -22.40 8.14
CA VAL A 500 30.64 -21.13 7.48
C VAL A 500 31.78 -20.40 8.17
N GLY A 501 32.42 -19.45 7.47
CA GLY A 501 33.54 -18.75 8.03
C GLY A 501 34.03 -17.55 7.25
N LYS A 502 35.27 -17.11 7.56
CA LYS A 502 35.88 -15.95 6.92
C LYS A 502 36.09 -16.15 5.41
N ASN A 503 36.23 -15.02 4.70
CA ASN A 503 36.48 -14.97 3.26
C ASN A 503 35.48 -15.82 2.44
N GLY A 504 34.18 -15.77 2.75
CA GLY A 504 33.14 -16.50 2.06
C GLY A 504 33.26 -18.03 2.15
N THR A 505 33.95 -18.54 3.18
CA THR A 505 34.19 -19.97 3.32
C THR A 505 32.90 -20.70 3.71
N ILE A 506 32.56 -21.73 2.92
CA ILE A 506 31.52 -22.72 3.22
C ILE A 506 32.09 -24.11 3.02
N ILE A 507 31.95 -24.97 4.03
CA ILE A 507 32.27 -26.40 3.90
C ILE A 507 31.06 -27.25 4.31
N LYS A 508 30.82 -28.36 3.62
CA LYS A 508 29.68 -29.27 3.84
C LYS A 508 30.14 -30.69 4.02
N THR A 509 29.51 -31.39 4.96
CA THR A 509 29.59 -32.84 5.12
C THR A 509 28.21 -33.49 4.84
N VAL A 510 28.22 -34.75 4.37
CA VAL A 510 27.03 -35.60 4.20
C VAL A 510 27.22 -36.98 4.87
N ASN A 511 28.26 -37.11 5.68
CA ASN A 511 28.65 -38.36 6.35
C ASN A 511 29.06 -38.12 7.81
N ARG A 512 28.27 -37.31 8.51
CA ARG A 512 28.42 -37.04 9.96
C ARG A 512 29.78 -36.48 10.31
N GLY A 513 30.35 -35.62 9.44
CA GLY A 513 31.62 -34.92 9.67
C GLY A 513 32.87 -35.75 9.41
N THR A 514 32.77 -36.93 8.82
CA THR A 514 33.92 -37.78 8.49
C THR A 514 34.75 -37.15 7.39
N THR A 515 34.09 -36.59 6.37
CA THR A 515 34.75 -35.84 5.30
C THR A 515 33.99 -34.55 4.97
N TRP A 516 34.72 -33.56 4.49
CA TRP A 516 34.18 -32.23 4.18
C TRP A 516 34.54 -31.79 2.77
N THR A 517 33.62 -31.15 2.08
CA THR A 517 33.82 -30.57 0.76
C THR A 517 33.62 -29.07 0.82
N LYS A 518 34.45 -28.29 0.12
CA LYS A 518 34.29 -26.84 0.00
C LYS A 518 33.22 -26.54 -1.04
N ILE A 519 32.29 -25.66 -0.68
CA ILE A 519 31.31 -25.07 -1.59
C ILE A 519 31.93 -23.76 -2.09
N ASN A 520 32.02 -23.61 -3.41
CA ASN A 520 32.58 -22.40 -4.01
C ASN A 520 31.52 -21.30 -4.10
N LEU A 521 31.74 -20.23 -3.37
CA LEU A 521 30.94 -19.02 -3.40
C LEU A 521 31.73 -17.91 -4.06
N SER A 522 31.07 -17.06 -4.88
CA SER A 522 31.71 -15.86 -5.45
C SER A 522 31.86 -14.71 -4.44
N GLU A 523 31.18 -14.82 -3.28
CA GLU A 523 31.25 -13.87 -2.18
C GLU A 523 32.57 -14.04 -1.41
N THR A 524 33.19 -12.93 -1.03
CA THR A 524 34.45 -12.89 -0.25
C THR A 524 34.29 -12.24 1.11
N LYS A 525 33.07 -11.76 1.46
CA LYS A 525 32.80 -11.23 2.80
C LYS A 525 32.82 -12.34 3.83
N ASN A 526 33.08 -11.95 5.07
CA ASN A 526 33.02 -12.88 6.19
C ASN A 526 31.58 -13.34 6.42
N LEU A 527 31.39 -14.64 6.59
CA LEU A 527 30.14 -15.27 6.97
C LEU A 527 30.17 -15.48 8.49
N SER A 528 29.15 -15.04 9.20
CA SER A 528 29.16 -15.01 10.69
C SER A 528 28.27 -16.09 11.28
N ALA A 529 27.13 -16.39 10.62
CA ALA A 529 26.11 -17.31 11.13
C ALA A 529 25.43 -18.07 10.01
N VAL A 530 24.97 -19.30 10.33
CA VAL A 530 24.18 -20.17 9.45
C VAL A 530 23.07 -20.86 10.24
N ASP A 531 21.87 -20.98 9.66
CA ASP A 531 20.74 -21.70 10.27
C ASP A 531 19.92 -22.40 9.18
N PHE A 532 19.56 -23.65 9.40
CA PHE A 532 18.76 -24.48 8.48
C PHE A 532 17.40 -24.79 9.08
N LEU A 533 16.37 -24.52 8.33
CA LEU A 533 14.99 -24.88 8.69
C LEU A 533 14.69 -26.37 8.44
N ASP A 534 15.27 -26.91 7.39
CA ASP A 534 15.15 -28.30 6.96
C ASP A 534 16.35 -28.71 6.08
N GLU A 535 16.33 -29.91 5.55
CA GLU A 535 17.41 -30.49 4.72
C GLU A 535 17.74 -29.66 3.45
N SER A 536 16.83 -28.78 3.03
CA SER A 536 16.94 -28.02 1.76
C SER A 536 17.06 -26.50 1.99
N ILE A 537 16.35 -25.94 2.96
CA ILE A 537 16.22 -24.50 3.15
C ILE A 537 17.11 -24.05 4.31
N GLY A 538 18.04 -23.14 4.00
CA GLY A 538 18.91 -22.55 5.00
C GLY A 538 19.31 -21.12 4.66
N PHE A 539 19.84 -20.41 5.63
CA PHE A 539 20.23 -19.01 5.55
C PHE A 539 21.63 -18.80 6.09
N ILE A 540 22.36 -17.85 5.50
CA ILE A 540 23.65 -17.37 5.98
C ILE A 540 23.56 -15.86 6.18
N ALA A 541 24.09 -15.38 7.30
CA ALA A 541 24.27 -13.97 7.61
C ALA A 541 25.76 -13.62 7.75
N GLY A 542 26.15 -12.37 7.46
CA GLY A 542 27.57 -11.96 7.49
C GLY A 542 27.83 -10.47 7.42
N GLU A 543 29.04 -10.15 7.01
CA GLU A 543 29.60 -8.80 6.98
C GLU A 543 28.86 -7.88 6.01
N LYS A 544 28.73 -6.59 6.38
CA LYS A 544 28.11 -5.53 5.58
C LYS A 544 26.68 -5.88 5.12
N GLY A 545 25.88 -6.40 6.01
CA GLY A 545 24.49 -6.72 5.75
C GLY A 545 24.27 -7.91 4.83
N LEU A 546 25.29 -8.73 4.60
CA LEU A 546 25.18 -9.92 3.78
C LEU A 546 24.13 -10.87 4.34
N MET A 547 23.22 -11.28 3.49
CA MET A 547 22.21 -12.30 3.77
C MET A 547 22.06 -13.17 2.52
N MET A 548 22.12 -14.47 2.68
CA MET A 548 21.95 -15.42 1.58
C MET A 548 20.99 -16.54 1.98
N MET A 549 20.33 -17.12 0.99
CA MET A 549 19.40 -18.25 1.16
C MET A 549 19.77 -19.37 0.21
N THR A 550 19.65 -20.59 0.67
CA THR A 550 19.70 -21.82 -0.13
C THR A 550 18.34 -22.52 -0.14
N ARG A 551 18.07 -23.31 -1.21
CA ARG A 551 16.91 -24.19 -1.37
C ARG A 551 17.28 -25.60 -1.80
N ASP A 552 18.56 -25.89 -1.84
CA ASP A 552 19.15 -27.16 -2.30
C ASP A 552 20.13 -27.73 -1.27
N GLY A 553 19.90 -27.40 0.00
CA GLY A 553 20.73 -27.88 1.11
C GLY A 553 22.13 -27.29 1.10
N GLY A 554 22.30 -26.06 0.63
CA GLY A 554 23.58 -25.33 0.66
C GLY A 554 24.51 -25.63 -0.50
N LEU A 555 24.03 -26.21 -1.60
CA LEU A 555 24.84 -26.37 -2.82
C LEU A 555 24.94 -25.06 -3.60
N THR A 556 23.84 -24.28 -3.66
CA THR A 556 23.81 -22.95 -4.23
C THR A 556 23.19 -21.94 -3.27
N TRP A 557 23.64 -20.68 -3.36
CA TRP A 557 23.21 -19.60 -2.48
C TRP A 557 22.81 -18.36 -3.27
N THR A 558 21.67 -17.79 -2.92
CA THR A 558 21.12 -16.58 -3.53
C THR A 558 21.16 -15.44 -2.54
N ASN A 559 21.66 -14.27 -2.97
CA ASN A 559 21.72 -13.08 -2.14
C ASN A 559 20.31 -12.52 -1.86
N MET A 560 20.06 -12.15 -0.60
CA MET A 560 18.84 -11.49 -0.13
C MET A 560 19.17 -10.09 0.38
N PRO A 561 18.78 -9.02 -0.35
CA PRO A 561 19.12 -7.67 0.08
C PRO A 561 18.38 -7.29 1.37
N THR A 562 19.13 -6.85 2.37
CA THR A 562 18.59 -6.42 3.68
C THR A 562 18.44 -4.90 3.79
N GLY A 563 19.13 -4.13 2.93
CA GLY A 563 19.15 -2.66 2.98
C GLY A 563 19.92 -2.10 4.19
N THR A 564 20.75 -2.93 4.87
CA THR A 564 21.69 -2.48 5.90
C THR A 564 23.13 -2.77 5.46
N PHE A 565 24.08 -2.02 6.03
CA PHE A 565 25.51 -2.24 5.88
C PHE A 565 26.18 -2.63 7.20
N GLN A 566 25.39 -2.91 8.25
CA GLN A 566 25.88 -3.38 9.53
C GLN A 566 26.21 -4.88 9.47
N ASP A 567 27.23 -5.31 10.18
CA ASP A 567 27.63 -6.71 10.25
C ASP A 567 26.59 -7.52 11.06
N PHE A 568 26.14 -8.64 10.53
CA PHE A 568 25.35 -9.61 11.26
C PHE A 568 26.25 -10.54 12.07
N SER A 569 25.81 -10.89 13.28
CA SER A 569 26.50 -11.78 14.21
C SER A 569 25.79 -13.12 14.39
N GLY A 570 24.46 -13.15 14.27
CA GLY A 570 23.64 -14.35 14.49
C GLY A 570 22.39 -14.37 13.63
N ILE A 571 21.92 -15.57 13.31
CA ILE A 571 20.66 -15.82 12.59
C ILE A 571 19.96 -17.02 13.23
N SER A 572 18.61 -16.99 13.31
CA SER A 572 17.83 -18.14 13.75
C SER A 572 16.40 -18.07 13.27
N PHE A 573 15.85 -19.20 12.87
CA PHE A 573 14.48 -19.35 12.39
C PHE A 573 13.65 -20.28 13.28
N GLY A 574 12.41 -19.88 13.56
CA GLY A 574 11.41 -20.72 14.20
C GLY A 574 10.47 -21.39 13.20
N SER A 575 10.38 -20.85 11.99
CA SER A 575 9.57 -21.35 10.87
C SER A 575 9.91 -20.59 9.58
N LEU A 576 9.37 -21.03 8.44
CA LEU A 576 9.45 -20.31 7.16
C LEU A 576 8.87 -18.88 7.18
N SER A 577 8.11 -18.52 8.21
CA SER A 577 7.50 -17.20 8.34
C SER A 577 8.04 -16.37 9.51
N SER A 578 9.02 -16.90 10.26
CA SER A 578 9.52 -16.24 11.47
C SER A 578 10.98 -16.57 11.72
N GLY A 579 11.84 -15.57 11.68
CA GLY A 579 13.27 -15.67 11.96
C GLY A 579 13.87 -14.32 12.34
N PHE A 580 14.99 -14.33 13.03
CA PHE A 580 15.79 -13.16 13.35
C PHE A 580 17.16 -13.22 12.71
N ALA A 581 17.63 -12.06 12.24
CA ALA A 581 19.06 -11.80 12.04
C ALA A 581 19.47 -10.63 12.93
N VAL A 582 20.52 -10.82 13.70
CA VAL A 582 20.99 -9.88 14.72
C VAL A 582 22.43 -9.48 14.48
N GLY A 583 22.85 -8.31 14.93
CA GLY A 583 24.21 -7.83 14.66
C GLY A 583 24.60 -6.54 15.38
N GLU A 584 25.59 -5.86 14.84
CA GLU A 584 26.20 -4.65 15.40
C GLU A 584 25.18 -3.51 15.57
N ASN A 585 25.44 -2.65 16.57
CA ASN A 585 24.73 -1.40 16.81
C ASN A 585 23.19 -1.58 16.93
N GLY A 586 22.73 -2.63 17.61
CA GLY A 586 21.30 -2.94 17.75
C GLY A 586 20.62 -3.35 16.45
N THR A 587 21.39 -3.86 15.50
CA THR A 587 20.84 -4.35 14.22
C THR A 587 20.00 -5.60 14.49
N LEU A 588 18.71 -5.51 14.19
CA LEU A 588 17.76 -6.60 14.29
C LEU A 588 16.84 -6.57 13.06
N PHE A 589 16.81 -7.67 12.36
CA PHE A 589 15.88 -7.92 11.27
C PHE A 589 14.98 -9.09 11.62
N ASN A 590 13.70 -8.94 11.35
CA ASN A 590 12.74 -10.02 11.39
C ASN A 590 12.47 -10.48 9.96
N TYR A 591 12.59 -11.76 9.74
CA TYR A 591 12.16 -12.40 8.51
C TYR A 591 10.66 -12.57 8.54
N SER A 592 9.99 -12.04 7.52
CA SER A 592 8.57 -12.29 7.30
C SER A 592 8.37 -12.82 5.89
N CYS A 593 7.81 -14.01 5.80
CA CYS A 593 7.33 -14.58 4.58
C CYS A 593 5.84 -14.24 4.48
N GLN A 594 5.46 -13.39 3.52
CA GLN A 594 4.06 -13.03 3.32
C GLN A 594 3.46 -13.84 2.18
N VAL A 595 2.32 -14.46 2.44
CA VAL A 595 1.50 -15.02 1.36
C VAL A 595 1.05 -13.87 0.44
N PRO A 596 0.86 -14.11 -0.86
CA PRO A 596 0.42 -13.08 -1.78
C PRO A 596 -0.88 -12.44 -1.32
N GLU A 597 -1.02 -11.14 -1.56
CA GLU A 597 -2.28 -10.45 -1.33
C GLU A 597 -3.38 -11.09 -2.18
N THR A 598 -4.59 -11.14 -1.61
CA THR A 598 -5.76 -11.62 -2.37
C THR A 598 -6.01 -10.66 -3.53
N PRO A 599 -6.04 -11.13 -4.79
CA PRO A 599 -6.40 -10.28 -5.91
C PRO A 599 -7.73 -9.57 -5.65
N THR A 600 -7.88 -8.32 -6.04
CA THR A 600 -9.08 -7.54 -5.73
C THR A 600 -10.19 -7.70 -6.77
N ILE A 601 -9.82 -7.99 -8.03
CA ILE A 601 -10.75 -8.08 -9.16
C ILE A 601 -10.18 -8.96 -10.27
N ILE A 602 -11.07 -9.73 -10.92
CA ILE A 602 -10.78 -10.41 -12.19
C ILE A 602 -11.37 -9.56 -13.30
N PHE A 603 -10.53 -9.09 -14.21
CA PHE A 603 -10.93 -8.40 -15.43
C PHE A 603 -11.21 -9.44 -16.53
N GLY A 604 -12.34 -9.32 -17.20
CA GLY A 604 -12.77 -10.17 -18.29
C GLY A 604 -14.27 -10.09 -18.49
N GLU A 605 -14.74 -10.47 -19.68
CA GLU A 605 -16.16 -10.50 -20.00
C GLU A 605 -16.85 -11.62 -19.20
N ASN A 606 -17.99 -11.31 -18.60
CA ASN A 606 -18.73 -12.25 -17.76
C ASN A 606 -20.09 -12.70 -18.35
N ASN A 607 -20.51 -12.10 -19.46
CA ASN A 607 -21.66 -12.54 -20.27
C ASN A 607 -21.17 -12.78 -21.68
N ILE A 608 -20.96 -14.01 -22.05
CA ILE A 608 -20.24 -14.40 -23.26
C ILE A 608 -20.96 -15.50 -24.05
N CYS A 609 -20.56 -15.65 -25.28
CA CYS A 609 -20.91 -16.79 -26.11
C CYS A 609 -19.86 -17.89 -26.00
N ILE A 610 -20.18 -19.09 -26.43
CA ILE A 610 -19.17 -20.16 -26.62
C ILE A 610 -18.05 -19.60 -27.50
N SER A 611 -16.89 -19.31 -26.88
CA SER A 611 -15.72 -18.68 -27.53
C SER A 611 -14.51 -18.77 -26.61
N GLN A 612 -13.38 -18.23 -27.09
CA GLN A 612 -12.22 -17.98 -26.25
C GLN A 612 -12.29 -16.58 -25.65
N GLN A 613 -11.98 -16.51 -24.35
CA GLN A 613 -11.95 -15.25 -23.61
C GLN A 613 -10.66 -15.13 -22.79
N THR A 614 -10.23 -13.88 -22.56
CA THR A 614 -9.08 -13.58 -21.72
C THR A 614 -9.53 -13.06 -20.37
N TYR A 615 -8.95 -13.60 -19.30
CA TYR A 615 -9.12 -13.11 -17.94
C TYR A 615 -7.78 -12.71 -17.37
N GLN A 616 -7.76 -11.64 -16.59
CA GLN A 616 -6.54 -11.18 -15.93
C GLN A 616 -6.84 -10.56 -14.58
N VAL A 617 -5.85 -10.59 -13.68
CA VAL A 617 -5.85 -9.85 -12.42
C VAL A 617 -4.80 -8.75 -12.47
N GLN A 618 -5.04 -7.67 -11.74
CA GLN A 618 -4.01 -6.67 -11.52
C GLN A 618 -2.94 -7.28 -10.63
N ASN A 619 -1.73 -7.41 -11.15
CA ASN A 619 -0.61 -7.95 -10.39
C ASN A 619 -0.01 -6.82 -9.55
N THR A 620 -0.14 -6.92 -8.23
CA THR A 620 0.51 -6.06 -7.25
C THR A 620 1.72 -6.73 -6.62
N ASP A 621 1.78 -8.08 -6.66
CA ASP A 621 2.88 -8.89 -6.14
C ASP A 621 3.72 -9.47 -7.28
N VAL A 622 4.94 -8.98 -7.41
CA VAL A 622 5.89 -9.39 -8.49
C VAL A 622 6.27 -10.87 -8.42
N ASP A 623 6.10 -11.52 -7.27
CA ASP A 623 6.54 -12.90 -6.99
C ASP A 623 5.37 -13.89 -6.87
N ALA A 624 4.14 -13.46 -7.11
CA ALA A 624 2.99 -14.34 -7.06
C ALA A 624 2.87 -15.19 -8.35
N VAL A 625 2.82 -16.48 -8.18
CA VAL A 625 2.36 -17.43 -9.20
C VAL A 625 0.85 -17.56 -9.05
N PHE A 626 0.09 -17.32 -10.14
CA PHE A 626 -1.37 -17.32 -10.07
C PHE A 626 -1.94 -18.69 -10.41
N GLU A 627 -2.58 -19.31 -9.45
CA GLU A 627 -3.31 -20.56 -9.64
C GLU A 627 -4.74 -20.24 -10.05
N TRP A 628 -5.05 -20.50 -11.32
CA TRP A 628 -6.36 -20.33 -11.91
C TRP A 628 -7.13 -21.64 -11.95
N ARG A 629 -8.41 -21.56 -11.63
CA ARG A 629 -9.38 -22.65 -11.81
C ARG A 629 -10.58 -22.13 -12.57
N VAL A 630 -11.08 -22.92 -13.50
CA VAL A 630 -12.23 -22.57 -14.33
C VAL A 630 -13.23 -23.72 -14.27
N ASP A 631 -14.44 -23.40 -13.89
CA ASP A 631 -15.56 -24.35 -13.93
C ASP A 631 -16.31 -24.13 -15.27
N GLY A 632 -16.52 -25.19 -16.06
CA GLY A 632 -17.24 -25.17 -17.33
C GLY A 632 -16.44 -24.66 -18.54
N GLY A 633 -15.15 -24.45 -18.42
CA GLY A 633 -14.22 -24.02 -19.47
C GLY A 633 -12.88 -24.73 -19.38
N ILE A 634 -12.01 -24.49 -20.36
CA ILE A 634 -10.64 -25.05 -20.42
C ILE A 634 -9.64 -23.92 -20.53
N ILE A 635 -8.68 -23.86 -19.61
CA ILE A 635 -7.56 -22.93 -19.69
C ILE A 635 -6.64 -23.40 -20.82
N LEU A 636 -6.43 -22.55 -21.83
CA LEU A 636 -5.56 -22.83 -22.97
C LEU A 636 -4.14 -22.35 -22.72
N GLU A 637 -3.99 -21.20 -22.09
CA GLU A 637 -2.70 -20.53 -21.86
C GLU A 637 -2.72 -19.74 -20.56
N GLY A 638 -1.54 -19.48 -20.00
CA GLY A 638 -1.33 -18.50 -18.96
C GLY A 638 -1.47 -19.01 -17.53
N GLN A 639 -1.68 -20.33 -17.29
CA GLN A 639 -1.61 -20.87 -15.94
C GLN A 639 -0.26 -20.52 -15.29
N GLY A 640 -0.28 -20.03 -14.06
CA GLY A 640 0.89 -19.53 -13.36
C GLY A 640 1.13 -18.03 -13.51
N THR A 641 0.47 -17.34 -14.44
CA THR A 641 0.64 -15.91 -14.72
C THR A 641 -0.58 -15.10 -14.30
N SER A 642 -0.46 -13.77 -14.29
CA SER A 642 -1.58 -12.86 -13.98
C SER A 642 -2.68 -12.81 -15.05
N ARG A 643 -2.53 -13.56 -16.17
CA ARG A 643 -3.46 -13.56 -17.29
C ARG A 643 -3.62 -14.98 -17.86
N ILE A 644 -4.87 -15.38 -18.09
CA ILE A 644 -5.20 -16.67 -18.76
C ILE A 644 -6.08 -16.46 -19.99
N VAL A 645 -6.01 -17.43 -20.91
CA VAL A 645 -6.98 -17.58 -22.01
C VAL A 645 -7.81 -18.83 -21.75
N VAL A 646 -9.12 -18.66 -21.72
CA VAL A 646 -10.09 -19.74 -21.45
C VAL A 646 -10.94 -20.00 -22.67
N ARG A 647 -11.08 -21.27 -23.07
CA ARG A 647 -12.11 -21.69 -24.04
C ARG A 647 -13.33 -22.16 -23.25
N TRP A 648 -14.46 -21.57 -23.55
CA TRP A 648 -15.73 -21.92 -22.94
C TRP A 648 -16.51 -22.90 -23.83
N ASP A 649 -16.78 -24.10 -23.31
CA ASP A 649 -17.47 -25.15 -24.06
C ASP A 649 -18.85 -25.50 -23.46
N THR A 650 -19.10 -25.11 -22.21
CA THR A 650 -20.30 -25.49 -21.46
C THR A 650 -21.21 -24.28 -21.24
N PRO A 651 -22.42 -24.26 -21.85
CA PRO A 651 -23.39 -23.18 -21.59
C PRO A 651 -23.92 -23.22 -20.16
N GLY A 652 -24.27 -22.05 -19.63
CA GLY A 652 -24.83 -21.90 -18.29
C GLY A 652 -24.01 -20.98 -17.40
N ARG A 653 -24.26 -21.03 -16.10
CA ARG A 653 -23.48 -20.32 -15.09
C ARG A 653 -22.22 -21.10 -14.77
N ASN A 654 -21.10 -20.48 -14.95
CA ASN A 654 -19.75 -21.00 -14.78
C ASN A 654 -18.95 -20.02 -13.92
N ALA A 655 -17.70 -20.32 -13.60
CA ALA A 655 -16.86 -19.45 -12.80
C ALA A 655 -15.40 -19.51 -13.22
N VAL A 656 -14.71 -18.39 -13.08
CA VAL A 656 -13.25 -18.27 -13.08
C VAL A 656 -12.81 -17.91 -11.66
N LEU A 657 -11.93 -18.73 -11.10
CA LEU A 657 -11.37 -18.56 -9.76
C LEU A 657 -9.87 -18.35 -9.88
N VAL A 658 -9.31 -17.51 -9.02
CA VAL A 658 -7.86 -17.25 -8.97
C VAL A 658 -7.40 -16.97 -7.56
N ARG A 659 -6.20 -17.46 -7.25
CA ARG A 659 -5.43 -17.08 -6.07
C ARG A 659 -3.97 -16.88 -6.43
N GLY A 660 -3.31 -15.96 -5.75
CA GLY A 660 -1.85 -15.87 -5.79
C GLY A 660 -1.25 -16.95 -4.89
N THR A 661 -0.16 -17.56 -5.32
CA THR A 661 0.63 -18.49 -4.51
C THR A 661 2.10 -18.08 -4.58
N ASN A 662 2.83 -18.28 -3.51
CA ASN A 662 4.28 -18.15 -3.49
C ASN A 662 4.88 -19.19 -2.53
N ASN A 663 6.18 -19.13 -2.31
CA ASN A 663 6.87 -20.06 -1.40
C ASN A 663 6.45 -19.93 0.08
N CYS A 664 5.67 -18.91 0.43
CA CYS A 664 5.13 -18.69 1.78
C CYS A 664 3.75 -19.31 1.96
N GLY A 665 3.07 -19.66 0.88
CA GLY A 665 1.74 -20.24 0.90
C GLY A 665 0.78 -19.58 -0.10
N ASN A 666 -0.50 -19.81 0.14
CA ASN A 666 -1.58 -19.38 -0.73
C ASN A 666 -2.25 -18.11 -0.19
N GLY A 667 -2.41 -17.12 -1.04
CA GLY A 667 -3.28 -15.98 -0.80
C GLY A 667 -4.76 -16.35 -0.85
N GLY A 668 -5.63 -15.38 -0.58
CA GLY A 668 -7.08 -15.56 -0.70
C GLY A 668 -7.50 -15.83 -2.15
N THR A 669 -8.61 -16.55 -2.31
CA THR A 669 -9.20 -16.84 -3.64
C THR A 669 -10.32 -15.84 -3.92
N ILE A 670 -10.36 -15.30 -5.14
CA ILE A 670 -11.51 -14.56 -5.66
C ILE A 670 -12.11 -15.28 -6.86
N GLY A 671 -13.39 -15.01 -7.15
CA GLY A 671 -14.10 -15.62 -8.27
C GLY A 671 -14.87 -14.58 -9.09
N LEU A 672 -15.02 -14.85 -10.38
CA LEU A 672 -15.90 -14.17 -11.31
C LEU A 672 -16.91 -15.18 -11.86
N GLU A 673 -18.20 -14.92 -11.63
CA GLU A 673 -19.25 -15.68 -12.31
C GLU A 673 -19.29 -15.31 -13.79
N VAL A 674 -19.33 -16.33 -14.64
CA VAL A 674 -19.38 -16.18 -16.10
C VAL A 674 -20.61 -16.91 -16.64
N THR A 675 -21.50 -16.18 -17.29
CA THR A 675 -22.64 -16.74 -17.98
C THR A 675 -22.26 -17.00 -19.43
N VAL A 676 -22.21 -18.27 -19.81
CA VAL A 676 -21.94 -18.73 -21.18
C VAL A 676 -23.26 -19.02 -21.88
N SER A 677 -23.57 -18.27 -22.91
CA SER A 677 -24.77 -18.40 -23.70
C SER A 677 -24.49 -19.06 -25.05
N THR A 678 -25.50 -19.74 -25.57
CA THR A 678 -25.54 -20.17 -26.97
C THR A 678 -26.43 -19.24 -27.78
N THR A 679 -26.44 -19.38 -29.08
CA THR A 679 -27.50 -18.80 -29.92
C THR A 679 -28.86 -19.25 -29.40
N PRO A 680 -29.83 -18.37 -29.29
CA PRO A 680 -31.14 -18.70 -28.75
C PRO A 680 -31.80 -19.84 -29.55
N LYS A 681 -32.49 -20.76 -28.86
CA LYS A 681 -33.32 -21.77 -29.52
C LYS A 681 -34.50 -21.10 -30.23
N ASN A 682 -34.85 -21.60 -31.39
CA ASN A 682 -35.99 -21.08 -32.12
C ASN A 682 -37.28 -21.26 -31.32
N ILE A 683 -38.19 -20.30 -31.45
CA ILE A 683 -39.52 -20.35 -30.88
C ILE A 683 -40.33 -21.40 -31.63
N THR A 684 -41.13 -22.17 -30.94
CA THR A 684 -41.97 -23.24 -31.49
C THR A 684 -43.46 -22.97 -31.35
N GLU A 685 -43.83 -22.03 -30.50
CA GLU A 685 -45.23 -21.67 -30.25
C GLU A 685 -45.37 -20.23 -29.75
N ILE A 686 -46.43 -19.55 -30.20
CA ILE A 686 -46.91 -18.27 -29.62
C ILE A 686 -48.29 -18.58 -29.00
N GLN A 687 -48.42 -18.46 -27.70
CA GLN A 687 -49.67 -18.57 -26.96
C GLN A 687 -50.49 -17.28 -27.12
N GLY A 688 -51.80 -17.41 -27.19
CA GLY A 688 -52.72 -16.32 -27.38
C GLY A 688 -53.72 -16.56 -28.50
N GLU A 689 -54.74 -15.76 -28.58
CA GLU A 689 -55.87 -15.93 -29.54
C GLU A 689 -55.44 -15.71 -31.00
N GLY A 690 -55.88 -16.59 -31.91
CA GLY A 690 -55.66 -16.46 -33.33
C GLY A 690 -56.78 -15.77 -34.11
N VAL A 691 -57.95 -15.61 -33.47
CA VAL A 691 -59.05 -14.83 -33.97
C VAL A 691 -59.39 -13.75 -32.97
N VAL A 692 -59.35 -12.50 -33.38
CA VAL A 692 -59.51 -11.35 -32.48
C VAL A 692 -60.38 -10.28 -33.11
N CYS A 693 -60.91 -9.43 -32.25
CA CYS A 693 -61.74 -8.30 -32.73
C CYS A 693 -60.89 -7.06 -33.01
N PHE A 694 -61.29 -6.29 -33.99
CA PHE A 694 -60.73 -4.98 -34.36
C PHE A 694 -60.75 -4.02 -33.13
N GLU A 695 -59.61 -3.30 -32.93
CA GLU A 695 -59.31 -2.41 -31.79
C GLU A 695 -59.23 -3.08 -30.40
N ASN A 696 -59.39 -4.37 -30.29
CA ASN A 696 -59.19 -5.06 -29.01
C ASN A 696 -57.69 -5.21 -28.67
N PHE A 697 -57.42 -5.17 -27.38
CA PHE A 697 -56.12 -5.48 -26.81
C PHE A 697 -56.07 -6.97 -26.47
N VAL A 698 -55.06 -7.65 -27.07
CA VAL A 698 -54.81 -9.08 -26.85
C VAL A 698 -53.37 -9.30 -26.40
N SER A 699 -53.19 -10.16 -25.43
CA SER A 699 -51.84 -10.55 -24.94
C SER A 699 -51.38 -11.82 -25.66
N TYR A 700 -50.11 -11.82 -26.05
CA TYR A 700 -49.43 -12.97 -26.61
C TYR A 700 -48.20 -13.25 -25.77
N GLU A 701 -47.93 -14.54 -25.62
CA GLU A 701 -46.87 -14.99 -24.71
C GLU A 701 -46.12 -16.17 -25.32
N ILE A 702 -44.83 -16.25 -25.03
CA ILE A 702 -43.96 -17.38 -25.36
C ILE A 702 -43.24 -17.80 -24.07
N ASN A 703 -42.61 -18.98 -24.06
CA ASN A 703 -41.81 -19.39 -22.93
C ASN A 703 -40.63 -18.44 -22.74
N ASP A 704 -40.49 -17.89 -21.51
CA ASP A 704 -39.39 -17.00 -21.15
C ASP A 704 -38.07 -17.80 -21.07
N VAL A 705 -36.99 -17.20 -21.58
CA VAL A 705 -35.63 -17.75 -21.52
C VAL A 705 -34.71 -16.69 -20.93
N PRO A 706 -34.15 -16.90 -19.75
CA PRO A 706 -33.26 -15.92 -19.12
C PRO A 706 -32.14 -15.48 -20.06
N GLY A 707 -31.91 -14.16 -20.13
CA GLY A 707 -30.89 -13.58 -20.98
C GLY A 707 -31.22 -13.49 -22.47
N THR A 708 -32.48 -13.76 -22.86
CA THR A 708 -32.95 -13.64 -24.24
C THR A 708 -33.87 -12.43 -24.38
N VAL A 709 -33.66 -11.64 -25.39
CA VAL A 709 -34.57 -10.56 -25.81
C VAL A 709 -35.40 -11.07 -26.99
N PHE A 710 -36.68 -10.75 -27.00
CA PHE A 710 -37.59 -11.23 -28.01
C PHE A 710 -38.02 -10.09 -28.95
N ILE A 711 -37.68 -10.21 -30.23
CA ILE A 711 -38.05 -9.23 -31.26
C ILE A 711 -39.38 -9.64 -31.83
N TRP A 712 -40.43 -8.89 -31.54
CA TRP A 712 -41.76 -9.06 -32.06
C TRP A 712 -42.03 -8.15 -33.25
N GLU A 713 -42.61 -8.72 -34.28
CA GLU A 713 -43.09 -7.99 -35.51
C GLU A 713 -44.52 -8.41 -35.81
N LEU A 714 -45.31 -7.54 -36.36
CA LEU A 714 -46.67 -7.86 -36.76
C LEU A 714 -47.13 -7.00 -37.95
N THR A 715 -48.13 -7.48 -38.61
CA THR A 715 -48.88 -6.74 -39.61
C THR A 715 -50.28 -6.39 -39.07
N GLY A 716 -50.79 -5.20 -39.36
CA GLY A 716 -52.16 -4.80 -39.09
C GLY A 716 -52.51 -4.54 -37.61
N GLY A 717 -51.51 -4.29 -36.78
CA GLY A 717 -51.68 -3.93 -35.36
C GLY A 717 -50.53 -3.12 -34.84
N VAL A 718 -50.54 -2.79 -33.55
CA VAL A 718 -49.49 -2.08 -32.79
C VAL A 718 -49.23 -2.79 -31.49
N ILE A 719 -47.94 -3.05 -31.19
CA ILE A 719 -47.53 -3.56 -29.87
C ILE A 719 -47.55 -2.38 -28.90
N THR A 720 -48.41 -2.45 -27.92
CA THR A 720 -48.60 -1.39 -26.93
C THR A 720 -47.72 -1.57 -25.67
N GLU A 721 -47.37 -2.78 -25.35
CA GLU A 721 -46.58 -3.14 -24.19
C GLU A 721 -45.72 -4.40 -24.48
N GLY A 722 -44.55 -4.52 -23.80
CA GLY A 722 -43.81 -5.78 -23.74
C GLY A 722 -42.83 -6.06 -24.88
N GLN A 723 -42.62 -5.14 -25.85
CA GLN A 723 -41.56 -5.33 -26.85
C GLN A 723 -40.22 -5.62 -26.17
N GLY A 724 -39.53 -6.66 -26.63
CA GLY A 724 -38.29 -7.13 -26.05
C GLY A 724 -38.46 -8.22 -24.96
N THR A 725 -39.65 -8.50 -24.51
CA THR A 725 -39.96 -9.50 -23.46
C THR A 725 -40.70 -10.71 -24.05
N SER A 726 -40.82 -11.76 -23.22
CA SER A 726 -41.55 -12.99 -23.55
C SER A 726 -43.07 -12.78 -23.68
N LYS A 727 -43.59 -11.61 -23.27
CA LYS A 727 -45.01 -11.32 -23.26
C LYS A 727 -45.27 -9.92 -23.83
N ILE A 728 -46.19 -9.84 -24.83
CA ILE A 728 -46.58 -8.56 -25.41
C ILE A 728 -48.08 -8.36 -25.33
N LYS A 729 -48.49 -7.10 -25.46
CA LYS A 729 -49.90 -6.71 -25.64
C LYS A 729 -50.05 -5.97 -26.96
N VAL A 730 -50.96 -6.44 -27.74
CA VAL A 730 -51.16 -5.93 -29.12
C VAL A 730 -52.56 -5.35 -29.24
N GLN A 731 -52.68 -4.16 -29.84
CA GLN A 731 -53.92 -3.59 -30.35
C GLN A 731 -54.02 -3.84 -31.85
N TRP A 732 -55.05 -4.55 -32.31
CA TRP A 732 -55.25 -4.86 -33.70
C TRP A 732 -56.02 -3.75 -34.40
N THR A 733 -55.43 -3.06 -35.39
CA THR A 733 -55.94 -1.85 -36.04
C THR A 733 -56.27 -2.03 -37.50
N LYS A 734 -56.11 -3.26 -38.05
CA LYS A 734 -56.48 -3.58 -39.46
C LYS A 734 -57.17 -4.93 -39.50
N GLY A 735 -58.39 -4.94 -40.09
CA GLY A 735 -59.17 -6.16 -40.28
C GLY A 735 -58.60 -7.08 -41.34
N GLY A 736 -58.95 -8.35 -41.27
CA GLY A 736 -58.55 -9.40 -42.21
C GLY A 736 -57.37 -10.27 -41.64
N ASN A 737 -56.75 -10.98 -42.57
CA ASN A 737 -55.62 -11.84 -42.18
C ASN A 737 -54.36 -11.05 -41.95
N ASN A 738 -53.84 -11.16 -40.74
CA ASN A 738 -52.60 -10.55 -40.27
C ASN A 738 -51.64 -11.61 -39.76
N GLU A 739 -50.42 -11.19 -39.44
CA GLU A 739 -49.40 -12.12 -38.98
C GLU A 739 -48.67 -11.51 -37.76
N LEU A 740 -48.46 -12.31 -36.75
CA LEU A 740 -47.61 -12.00 -35.60
C LEU A 740 -46.36 -12.86 -35.65
N LYS A 741 -45.18 -12.24 -35.59
CA LYS A 741 -43.88 -12.90 -35.63
C LYS A 741 -43.06 -12.62 -34.40
N VAL A 742 -42.25 -13.58 -34.00
CA VAL A 742 -41.26 -13.40 -32.92
C VAL A 742 -39.99 -14.15 -33.25
N LYS A 743 -38.84 -13.53 -32.99
CA LYS A 743 -37.55 -14.21 -32.95
C LYS A 743 -36.84 -13.92 -31.65
N PRO A 744 -36.13 -14.88 -31.09
CA PRO A 744 -35.30 -14.67 -29.92
C PRO A 744 -33.94 -14.11 -30.35
N THR A 745 -33.37 -13.20 -29.57
CA THR A 745 -32.02 -12.71 -29.76
C THR A 745 -31.30 -12.59 -28.41
N ASN A 746 -30.00 -12.85 -28.38
CA ASN A 746 -29.11 -12.60 -27.29
C ASN A 746 -27.76 -12.13 -27.85
N PRO A 747 -26.77 -11.78 -27.02
CA PRO A 747 -25.43 -11.38 -27.48
C PRO A 747 -24.75 -12.42 -28.40
N CYS A 748 -25.19 -13.68 -28.38
CA CYS A 748 -24.65 -14.76 -29.20
C CYS A 748 -25.28 -14.95 -30.59
N GLY A 749 -26.30 -14.22 -30.85
CA GLY A 749 -26.95 -14.26 -32.17
C GLY A 749 -28.47 -14.21 -32.09
N GLU A 750 -29.09 -14.43 -33.26
CA GLU A 750 -30.53 -14.40 -33.42
C GLU A 750 -31.05 -15.76 -33.85
N GLY A 751 -32.21 -16.12 -33.33
CA GLY A 751 -32.99 -17.24 -33.86
C GLY A 751 -33.80 -16.86 -35.08
N THR A 752 -34.48 -17.81 -35.67
CA THR A 752 -35.40 -17.56 -36.80
C THR A 752 -36.76 -17.06 -36.32
N PHE A 753 -37.47 -16.30 -37.18
CA PHE A 753 -38.83 -15.90 -36.87
C PHE A 753 -39.76 -17.12 -36.84
N PHE A 754 -40.56 -17.17 -35.79
CA PHE A 754 -41.75 -18.02 -35.71
C PHE A 754 -42.96 -17.14 -35.93
N SER A 755 -43.90 -17.59 -36.76
CA SER A 755 -45.08 -16.83 -37.16
C SER A 755 -46.36 -17.48 -36.68
N LYS A 756 -47.32 -16.67 -36.25
CA LYS A 756 -48.69 -17.02 -35.96
C LYS A 756 -49.66 -16.21 -36.81
N PRO A 757 -50.53 -16.84 -37.60
CA PRO A 757 -51.55 -16.13 -38.32
C PRO A 757 -52.63 -15.63 -37.37
N ILE A 758 -53.09 -14.40 -37.59
CA ILE A 758 -54.12 -13.74 -36.76
C ILE A 758 -55.20 -13.21 -37.67
N GLN A 759 -56.44 -13.68 -37.46
CA GLN A 759 -57.61 -13.18 -38.14
C GLN A 759 -58.24 -12.09 -37.31
N VAL A 760 -58.27 -10.87 -37.85
CA VAL A 760 -58.90 -9.71 -37.18
C VAL A 760 -60.28 -9.48 -37.82
N ILE A 761 -61.32 -9.68 -36.98
CA ILE A 761 -62.72 -9.43 -37.41
C ILE A 761 -62.99 -7.93 -37.29
N SER A 762 -63.19 -7.31 -38.41
CA SER A 762 -63.60 -5.89 -38.48
C SER A 762 -65.05 -5.71 -38.09
N PRO A 763 -65.40 -4.57 -37.54
CA PRO A 763 -66.80 -4.17 -37.40
C PRO A 763 -67.50 -4.24 -38.81
N PRO A 764 -68.77 -4.63 -38.85
CA PRO A 764 -69.51 -4.56 -40.10
C PRO A 764 -69.57 -3.16 -40.66
N SER A 765 -69.52 -3.03 -41.97
CA SER A 765 -69.73 -1.72 -42.65
C SER A 765 -71.16 -1.21 -42.36
N LYS A 766 -71.25 0.10 -42.49
CA LYS A 766 -72.59 0.74 -42.43
C LYS A 766 -73.58 0.00 -43.31
N THR A 767 -74.77 -0.27 -42.78
CA THR A 767 -75.84 -0.86 -43.56
C THR A 767 -76.28 0.09 -44.68
N SER A 768 -76.94 -0.43 -45.73
CA SER A 768 -77.63 0.43 -46.67
C SER A 768 -78.67 1.31 -46.01
N ASP A 769 -79.12 2.34 -46.65
CA ASP A 769 -80.23 3.14 -46.13
C ASP A 769 -81.46 2.25 -45.90
N ILE A 770 -82.20 2.59 -44.86
CA ILE A 770 -83.44 1.84 -44.48
C ILE A 770 -84.46 2.14 -45.55
N SER A 771 -84.97 1.10 -46.27
CA SER A 771 -86.05 1.15 -47.16
C SER A 771 -87.34 0.90 -46.43
N GLY A 772 -88.26 1.81 -46.42
CA GLY A 772 -89.60 1.74 -45.81
C GLY A 772 -90.27 3.09 -45.77
N PRO A 773 -91.56 3.15 -45.36
CA PRO A 773 -92.31 4.38 -45.47
C PRO A 773 -91.91 5.40 -44.40
N GLU A 774 -91.63 6.66 -44.82
CA GLU A 774 -91.17 7.77 -43.90
C GLU A 774 -92.34 8.50 -43.23
N ARG A 775 -93.54 8.27 -43.72
CA ARG A 775 -94.78 8.84 -43.15
C ARG A 775 -95.78 7.75 -42.96
N VAL A 776 -96.12 7.49 -41.68
CA VAL A 776 -96.98 6.37 -41.35
C VAL A 776 -98.04 6.71 -40.29
N GLY A 777 -99.13 5.95 -40.30
CA GLY A 777 -100.03 5.99 -39.21
C GLY A 777 -99.68 5.03 -38.12
N LEU A 778 -100.67 4.69 -37.28
CA LEU A 778 -100.55 3.58 -36.19
C LEU A 778 -100.82 2.20 -36.88
N THR A 779 -100.09 1.95 -38.03
CA THR A 779 -100.23 0.74 -38.85
C THR A 779 -98.96 -0.19 -38.68
N GLU A 780 -99.05 -1.35 -39.30
CA GLU A 780 -97.94 -2.28 -39.41
C GLU A 780 -97.10 -2.01 -40.65
N GLU A 781 -95.85 -1.67 -40.59
CA GLU A 781 -95.01 -1.25 -41.69
C GLU A 781 -93.68 -2.09 -41.68
N VAL A 782 -93.23 -2.28 -42.95
CA VAL A 782 -92.02 -3.07 -43.14
C VAL A 782 -90.80 -2.16 -43.44
N TYR A 783 -89.70 -2.41 -42.78
CA TYR A 783 -88.43 -1.74 -42.97
C TYR A 783 -87.34 -2.74 -43.26
N GLU A 784 -86.52 -2.46 -44.26
CA GLU A 784 -85.55 -3.41 -44.76
C GLU A 784 -84.22 -2.65 -45.10
N VAL A 785 -83.06 -3.32 -44.84
CA VAL A 785 -81.78 -2.94 -45.38
C VAL A 785 -81.19 -4.08 -46.19
N THR A 786 -80.22 -3.75 -47.11
CA THR A 786 -79.58 -4.78 -47.90
C THR A 786 -78.95 -5.85 -47.00
N ASN A 787 -79.15 -7.13 -47.23
CA ASN A 787 -78.62 -8.21 -46.43
C ASN A 787 -77.07 -8.22 -46.59
N VAL A 788 -76.37 -8.32 -45.43
CA VAL A 788 -74.91 -8.45 -45.34
C VAL A 788 -74.64 -9.84 -44.75
N PRO A 789 -73.88 -10.68 -45.47
CA PRO A 789 -73.56 -12.00 -44.94
C PRO A 789 -72.86 -11.99 -43.59
N ASP A 790 -73.11 -12.95 -42.79
CA ASP A 790 -72.38 -13.22 -41.48
C ASP A 790 -72.52 -12.12 -40.39
N VAL A 791 -73.59 -11.30 -40.49
CA VAL A 791 -73.92 -10.27 -39.48
C VAL A 791 -75.33 -10.51 -38.97
N ASN A 792 -75.56 -10.04 -37.78
CA ASN A 792 -76.85 -9.98 -37.14
C ASN A 792 -77.32 -8.47 -37.12
N PHE A 793 -78.60 -8.20 -37.34
CA PHE A 793 -79.14 -6.83 -37.44
C PHE A 793 -79.83 -6.47 -36.11
N GLN A 794 -79.41 -5.45 -35.46
CA GLN A 794 -80.07 -4.89 -34.30
C GLN A 794 -80.90 -3.68 -34.72
N TRP A 795 -82.18 -3.84 -34.70
CA TRP A 795 -83.11 -2.76 -34.99
C TRP A 795 -83.64 -2.10 -33.72
N LEU A 796 -83.80 -0.83 -33.75
CA LEU A 796 -84.28 -0.04 -32.60
C LEU A 796 -85.33 0.96 -33.08
N ILE A 797 -86.35 1.25 -32.28
CA ILE A 797 -87.34 2.27 -32.49
C ILE A 797 -87.26 3.28 -31.40
N SER A 798 -87.11 4.58 -31.74
CA SER A 798 -87.02 5.62 -30.73
C SER A 798 -88.32 5.73 -29.92
N ASN A 799 -88.13 5.99 -28.59
CA ASN A 799 -89.18 6.33 -27.60
C ASN A 799 -90.32 5.26 -27.40
N ASN A 800 -90.07 4.03 -27.78
CA ASN A 800 -91.02 2.93 -27.76
C ASN A 800 -92.33 3.36 -28.48
N ALA A 801 -92.19 3.96 -29.59
CA ALA A 801 -93.34 4.47 -30.43
C ALA A 801 -94.01 3.40 -31.22
N GLY A 802 -93.45 2.24 -31.29
CA GLY A 802 -94.00 1.06 -31.97
C GLY A 802 -93.34 -0.19 -31.44
N ARG A 803 -93.76 -1.33 -31.88
CA ARG A 803 -93.24 -2.61 -31.52
C ARG A 803 -92.81 -3.38 -32.77
N ILE A 804 -91.60 -3.92 -32.73
CA ILE A 804 -91.13 -4.86 -33.78
C ILE A 804 -91.86 -6.16 -33.59
N LEU A 805 -92.71 -6.53 -34.61
CA LEU A 805 -93.51 -7.74 -34.57
C LEU A 805 -92.73 -8.98 -35.02
N SER A 806 -91.83 -8.77 -36.00
CA SER A 806 -90.99 -9.84 -36.49
C SER A 806 -89.71 -9.35 -37.12
N GLY A 807 -88.70 -10.18 -37.30
CA GLY A 807 -87.54 -9.91 -38.11
C GLY A 807 -86.39 -9.27 -37.35
N GLN A 808 -86.43 -9.05 -35.99
CA GLN A 808 -85.30 -8.66 -35.16
C GLN A 808 -84.17 -9.69 -35.33
N GLY A 809 -82.97 -9.20 -35.63
CA GLY A 809 -81.83 -10.05 -35.96
C GLY A 809 -81.63 -10.27 -37.42
N THR A 810 -82.58 -9.91 -38.34
CA THR A 810 -82.45 -10.07 -39.74
C THR A 810 -82.42 -8.67 -40.49
N ASN A 811 -82.17 -8.65 -41.81
CA ASN A 811 -82.08 -7.42 -42.58
C ASN A 811 -83.43 -6.77 -42.74
N LYS A 812 -84.59 -7.36 -42.35
CA LYS A 812 -85.95 -6.90 -42.59
C LYS A 812 -86.79 -7.07 -41.31
N ILE A 813 -87.50 -6.00 -40.90
CA ILE A 813 -88.41 -6.03 -39.76
C ILE A 813 -89.78 -5.54 -40.11
N THR A 814 -90.75 -5.95 -39.32
CA THR A 814 -92.11 -5.40 -39.35
C THR A 814 -92.37 -4.67 -38.05
N ILE A 815 -92.72 -3.35 -38.11
CA ILE A 815 -93.05 -2.49 -37.01
C ILE A 815 -94.51 -2.21 -37.03
N LYS A 816 -95.15 -2.30 -35.83
CA LYS A 816 -96.43 -1.77 -35.47
C LYS A 816 -96.28 -0.46 -34.76
N TRP A 817 -96.72 0.64 -35.37
CA TRP A 817 -96.69 1.95 -34.75
C TRP A 817 -97.83 2.12 -33.72
N GLU A 818 -97.54 2.61 -32.56
CA GLU A 818 -98.50 2.66 -31.44
C GLU A 818 -98.74 4.10 -30.92
N LYS A 819 -97.83 5.04 -31.27
CA LYS A 819 -97.93 6.44 -30.76
C LYS A 819 -97.68 7.42 -31.94
N GLN A 820 -98.33 8.59 -31.89
CA GLN A 820 -98.16 9.69 -32.85
C GLN A 820 -96.92 10.52 -32.43
N GLY A 821 -96.15 10.97 -33.42
CA GLY A 821 -94.92 11.79 -33.31
C GLY A 821 -93.90 11.52 -34.41
N ASP A 822 -92.79 12.17 -34.38
CA ASP A 822 -91.64 11.84 -35.25
C ASP A 822 -90.71 10.92 -34.53
N TYR A 823 -90.39 9.85 -35.17
CA TYR A 823 -89.58 8.77 -34.59
C TYR A 823 -88.45 8.34 -35.50
N ILE A 824 -87.52 7.66 -34.98
CA ILE A 824 -86.42 7.13 -35.76
C ILE A 824 -86.42 5.61 -35.67
N VAL A 825 -86.42 4.98 -36.80
CA VAL A 825 -86.08 3.55 -36.92
C VAL A 825 -84.61 3.46 -37.22
N SER A 826 -83.86 2.78 -36.38
CA SER A 826 -82.39 2.60 -36.62
C SER A 826 -81.99 1.13 -36.65
N VAL A 827 -80.94 0.85 -37.45
CA VAL A 827 -80.36 -0.52 -37.53
C VAL A 827 -78.84 -0.47 -37.50
N LYS A 828 -78.33 -1.43 -36.87
CA LYS A 828 -76.87 -1.72 -36.85
C LYS A 828 -76.62 -3.14 -37.29
N ALA A 829 -75.68 -3.34 -38.16
CA ALA A 829 -75.15 -4.65 -38.42
C ALA A 829 -74.16 -5.03 -37.29
N MET A 830 -74.26 -6.23 -36.81
CA MET A 830 -73.44 -6.74 -35.72
C MET A 830 -72.80 -8.05 -36.10
N ASN A 831 -71.49 -8.22 -35.82
CA ASN A 831 -70.84 -9.53 -35.87
C ASN A 831 -70.45 -9.97 -34.45
N SER A 832 -69.68 -11.08 -34.35
CA SER A 832 -69.26 -11.63 -33.06
C SER A 832 -68.34 -10.71 -32.24
N CYS A 833 -67.82 -9.60 -32.83
CA CYS A 833 -66.89 -8.71 -32.21
C CYS A 833 -67.46 -7.31 -31.94
N ASN A 834 -68.17 -6.73 -32.88
CA ASN A 834 -68.55 -5.30 -32.81
C ASN A 834 -69.85 -5.05 -33.58
N SER A 835 -70.44 -3.89 -33.39
CA SER A 835 -71.51 -3.34 -34.20
C SER A 835 -70.96 -2.37 -35.22
N GLY A 836 -71.46 -2.37 -36.42
CA GLY A 836 -71.24 -1.35 -37.45
C GLY A 836 -71.92 -0.02 -37.08
N PRO A 837 -71.69 1.01 -37.90
CA PRO A 837 -72.37 2.30 -37.78
C PRO A 837 -73.84 2.14 -37.89
N GLU A 838 -74.58 2.94 -37.12
CA GLU A 838 -76.02 3.02 -37.16
C GLU A 838 -76.51 3.70 -38.43
N THR A 839 -77.49 3.10 -39.10
CA THR A 839 -78.27 3.69 -40.11
C THR A 839 -79.70 4.00 -39.62
N SER A 840 -80.16 5.18 -39.74
CA SER A 840 -81.45 5.61 -39.27
C SER A 840 -82.34 6.19 -40.37
N LEU A 841 -83.64 6.00 -40.20
CA LEU A 841 -84.69 6.56 -40.99
C LEU A 841 -85.65 7.32 -40.13
N GLU A 842 -85.88 8.57 -40.43
CA GLU A 842 -86.90 9.39 -39.73
C GLU A 842 -88.28 8.97 -40.20
N VAL A 843 -89.16 8.64 -39.33
CA VAL A 843 -90.48 8.28 -39.59
C VAL A 843 -91.42 9.23 -38.88
N ASN A 844 -92.15 10.00 -39.62
CA ASN A 844 -93.03 11.03 -39.07
C ASN A 844 -94.30 10.41 -38.49
N VAL A 845 -94.25 10.28 -37.22
CA VAL A 845 -95.46 10.06 -36.29
C VAL A 845 -95.39 11.16 -35.17
N ASN A 846 -94.38 12.16 -35.33
CA ASN A 846 -94.08 13.46 -34.61
C ASN A 846 -92.88 13.56 -33.58
N PHE A 847 -91.99 14.33 -33.68
CA PHE A 847 -90.87 15.26 -33.40
C PHE A 847 -90.07 15.43 -32.05
N ILE A 848 -88.74 15.81 -31.78
CA ILE A 848 -87.46 16.54 -31.97
C ILE A 848 -86.47 16.82 -30.74
N THR A 849 -85.03 16.94 -30.72
CA THR A 849 -83.67 17.64 -30.49
C THR A 849 -82.82 17.90 -29.21
N SER A 850 -81.41 18.02 -29.02
CA SER A 850 -79.94 18.47 -29.02
C SER A 850 -78.96 19.07 -27.90
N ILE A 851 -77.49 19.01 -27.84
CA ILE A 851 -76.12 19.75 -27.58
C ILE A 851 -75.25 20.05 -26.31
N GLY A 852 -73.84 20.19 -26.27
CA GLY A 852 -72.46 20.24 -25.83
C GLY A 852 -71.40 21.11 -25.12
N SER A 853 -70.01 20.94 -24.77
CA SER A 853 -68.60 21.60 -24.70
C SER A 853 -67.65 22.06 -23.51
N GLU A 854 -66.35 22.57 -23.44
CA GLU A 854 -64.86 22.39 -23.10
C GLU A 854 -63.83 23.43 -22.39
N THR A 855 -62.47 23.23 -21.96
CA THR A 855 -61.11 23.86 -22.18
C THR A 855 -59.89 23.79 -21.10
N PRO A 856 -58.49 24.37 -21.25
CA PRO A 856 -57.11 23.78 -20.97
C PRO A 856 -55.96 24.51 -20.19
N GLY A 857 -54.67 24.09 -20.13
CA GLY A 857 -53.42 24.10 -19.34
C GLY A 857 -52.03 24.72 -19.59
N ALA A 858 -50.79 24.38 -18.86
CA ALA A 858 -49.44 24.93 -18.93
C ALA A 858 -48.22 23.95 -18.60
N LYS A 859 -46.90 24.22 -19.02
CA LYS A 859 -45.75 23.29 -19.01
C LYS A 859 -44.36 23.88 -18.63
N THR A 860 -43.39 23.08 -18.03
CA THR A 860 -41.99 23.38 -17.68
C THR A 860 -40.99 22.42 -18.35
N ASN A 861 -39.72 22.85 -18.66
CA ASN A 861 -38.71 22.02 -19.34
C ASN A 861 -37.24 22.37 -18.93
N VAL A 862 -36.31 21.35 -18.95
CA VAL A 862 -34.85 21.47 -18.78
C VAL A 862 -34.18 20.99 -20.07
N TYR A 863 -33.29 21.81 -20.67
CA TYR A 863 -32.66 21.46 -21.96
C TYR A 863 -31.26 22.09 -22.09
N PRO A 864 -30.31 21.48 -22.82
CA PRO A 864 -30.43 20.13 -23.38
C PRO A 864 -30.34 19.08 -22.22
N ASN A 865 -31.01 17.97 -22.39
CA ASN A 865 -30.93 16.84 -21.48
C ASN A 865 -30.95 15.55 -22.34
N PRO A 866 -29.84 14.81 -22.45
CA PRO A 866 -28.55 15.04 -21.75
C PRO A 866 -27.78 16.27 -22.25
N SER A 867 -26.99 16.89 -21.31
CA SER A 867 -26.17 18.05 -21.61
C SER A 867 -24.65 17.69 -21.58
N GLN A 868 -23.80 18.63 -22.01
CA GLN A 868 -22.32 18.51 -21.91
C GLN A 868 -21.73 19.44 -20.82
N GLY A 869 -22.48 19.74 -19.80
CA GLY A 869 -22.08 20.58 -18.68
C GLY A 869 -22.86 21.87 -18.53
N ASP A 870 -23.47 22.35 -19.63
CA ASP A 870 -24.24 23.60 -19.68
C ASP A 870 -25.73 23.33 -19.88
N VAL A 871 -26.60 23.97 -19.11
CA VAL A 871 -28.03 23.67 -19.03
C VAL A 871 -28.85 24.94 -18.89
N TRP A 872 -29.95 25.01 -19.63
CA TRP A 872 -31.00 26.00 -19.48
C TRP A 872 -32.24 25.40 -18.80
N VAL A 873 -32.72 26.06 -17.77
CA VAL A 873 -33.97 25.70 -17.09
C VAL A 873 -35.03 26.71 -17.46
N SER A 874 -36.08 26.26 -18.15
CA SER A 874 -37.23 27.11 -18.53
C SER A 874 -38.19 27.25 -17.37
N ILE A 875 -38.52 28.48 -17.00
CA ILE A 875 -39.46 28.84 -15.91
C ILE A 875 -40.63 29.71 -16.45
N LYS A 876 -40.78 29.78 -17.77
CA LYS A 876 -41.83 30.56 -18.41
C LYS A 876 -43.23 30.04 -18.01
N GLY A 877 -44.06 30.93 -17.49
CA GLY A 877 -45.47 30.64 -17.09
C GLY A 877 -45.57 30.03 -15.67
N ILE A 878 -44.50 29.99 -14.90
CA ILE A 878 -44.54 29.63 -13.49
C ILE A 878 -44.50 30.89 -12.63
N PRO A 879 -45.58 31.25 -11.96
CA PRO A 879 -45.59 32.45 -11.13
C PRO A 879 -44.76 32.26 -9.85
N GLY A 880 -43.98 33.25 -9.47
CA GLY A 880 -43.31 33.33 -8.16
C GLY A 880 -42.19 32.33 -7.94
N VAL A 881 -41.46 31.91 -9.00
CA VAL A 881 -40.21 31.13 -8.80
C VAL A 881 -39.21 31.96 -8.01
N ASN A 882 -38.82 31.43 -6.85
CA ASN A 882 -37.92 32.13 -5.94
C ASN A 882 -36.53 31.50 -5.89
N ARG A 883 -36.38 30.27 -6.37
CA ARG A 883 -35.13 29.52 -6.32
C ARG A 883 -35.12 28.32 -7.27
N ILE A 884 -33.95 28.07 -7.89
CA ILE A 884 -33.70 26.85 -8.70
C ILE A 884 -32.42 26.22 -8.17
N LYS A 885 -32.47 24.92 -7.87
CA LYS A 885 -31.33 24.16 -7.37
C LYS A 885 -31.00 23.01 -8.28
N ILE A 886 -29.71 22.69 -8.38
CA ILE A 886 -29.21 21.43 -8.96
C ILE A 886 -28.47 20.66 -7.87
N ALA A 887 -28.94 19.47 -7.58
CA ALA A 887 -28.33 18.56 -6.62
C ALA A 887 -27.91 17.27 -7.30
N ASP A 888 -26.89 16.59 -6.76
CA ASP A 888 -26.55 15.24 -7.16
C ASP A 888 -27.61 14.21 -6.69
N ILE A 889 -27.47 12.96 -7.14
CA ILE A 889 -28.43 11.90 -6.78
C ILE A 889 -28.42 11.52 -5.29
N MET A 890 -27.40 11.97 -4.53
CA MET A 890 -27.31 11.78 -3.08
C MET A 890 -27.96 12.94 -2.30
N GLY A 891 -28.50 13.95 -3.03
CA GLY A 891 -29.19 15.10 -2.45
C GLY A 891 -28.28 16.26 -2.05
N LYS A 892 -27.00 16.23 -2.41
CA LYS A 892 -26.06 17.32 -2.16
C LYS A 892 -26.26 18.42 -3.20
N ASP A 893 -26.57 19.64 -2.74
CA ASP A 893 -26.69 20.81 -3.62
C ASP A 893 -25.34 21.13 -4.29
N ILE A 894 -25.35 21.21 -5.62
CA ILE A 894 -24.19 21.49 -6.47
C ILE A 894 -24.17 22.95 -6.91
N GLN A 895 -25.32 23.46 -7.39
CA GLN A 895 -25.50 24.85 -7.77
C GLN A 895 -26.92 25.33 -7.40
N GLU A 896 -27.04 26.58 -7.03
CA GLU A 896 -28.30 27.24 -6.71
C GLU A 896 -28.32 28.64 -7.30
N ILE A 897 -29.41 29.01 -7.97
CA ILE A 897 -29.64 30.35 -8.54
C ILE A 897 -31.01 30.88 -8.10
N LYS A 898 -31.06 32.14 -7.74
CA LYS A 898 -32.31 32.90 -7.58
C LYS A 898 -32.55 33.65 -8.87
N PRO A 899 -33.64 33.32 -9.61
CA PRO A 899 -33.96 34.01 -10.87
C PRO A 899 -34.26 35.51 -10.63
N GLU A 900 -33.89 36.33 -11.59
CA GLU A 900 -34.33 37.75 -11.61
C GLU A 900 -35.84 37.86 -11.89
N ILE A 901 -36.48 38.92 -11.40
CA ILE A 901 -37.90 39.16 -11.61
C ILE A 901 -38.16 39.33 -13.12
N GLY A 902 -38.96 38.41 -13.68
CA GLY A 902 -39.30 38.40 -15.10
C GLY A 902 -38.49 37.47 -16.00
N ALA A 903 -37.52 36.73 -15.45
CA ALA A 903 -36.77 35.74 -16.18
C ALA A 903 -37.68 34.63 -16.75
N GLU A 904 -37.56 34.30 -18.02
CA GLU A 904 -38.27 33.15 -18.60
C GLU A 904 -37.46 31.86 -18.58
N LYS A 905 -36.12 31.94 -18.40
CA LYS A 905 -35.19 30.82 -18.31
C LYS A 905 -33.93 31.20 -17.53
N VAL A 906 -33.29 30.24 -16.92
CA VAL A 906 -32.06 30.39 -16.11
C VAL A 906 -31.00 29.46 -16.61
N PHE A 907 -29.74 29.94 -16.65
CA PHE A 907 -28.60 29.16 -17.13
C PHE A 907 -27.76 28.61 -15.96
N PHE A 908 -27.35 27.36 -16.05
CA PHE A 908 -26.39 26.70 -15.21
C PHE A 908 -25.25 26.13 -16.06
N GLY A 909 -24.03 26.54 -15.82
CA GLY A 909 -22.86 26.13 -16.59
C GLY A 909 -21.82 25.37 -15.74
N GLY A 910 -20.95 24.60 -16.43
CA GLY A 910 -19.81 23.94 -15.83
C GLY A 910 -20.13 22.74 -14.92
N LEU A 911 -21.26 22.10 -15.11
CA LEU A 911 -21.64 20.91 -14.34
C LEU A 911 -20.75 19.72 -14.71
N PRO A 912 -20.11 19.04 -13.74
CA PRO A 912 -19.38 17.80 -13.99
C PRO A 912 -20.26 16.69 -14.58
N LYS A 913 -19.65 15.68 -15.19
CA LYS A 913 -20.38 14.51 -15.70
C LYS A 913 -21.11 13.79 -14.56
N GLY A 914 -22.38 13.52 -14.74
CA GLY A 914 -23.19 12.89 -13.70
C GLY A 914 -24.68 12.97 -13.92
N LEU A 915 -25.45 12.35 -13.04
CA LEU A 915 -26.89 12.44 -12.98
C LEU A 915 -27.29 13.39 -11.85
N TYR A 916 -28.16 14.35 -12.17
CA TYR A 916 -28.57 15.41 -11.26
C TYR A 916 -30.10 15.50 -11.16
N ILE A 917 -30.58 16.12 -10.10
CA ILE A 917 -31.97 16.52 -9.90
C ILE A 917 -32.03 18.05 -9.93
N VAL A 918 -32.73 18.59 -10.89
CA VAL A 918 -33.05 20.02 -10.99
C VAL A 918 -34.36 20.28 -10.27
N THR A 919 -34.34 21.08 -9.23
CA THR A 919 -35.51 21.44 -8.44
C THR A 919 -35.83 22.91 -8.61
N ILE A 920 -37.04 23.22 -9.10
CA ILE A 920 -37.56 24.59 -9.28
C ILE A 920 -38.54 24.83 -8.14
N LEU A 921 -38.25 25.80 -7.29
CA LEU A 921 -39.09 26.16 -6.15
C LEU A 921 -39.84 27.46 -6.45
N SER A 922 -41.16 27.39 -6.51
CA SER A 922 -42.06 28.53 -6.53
C SER A 922 -42.78 28.72 -5.18
N ARG A 923 -43.52 29.81 -5.05
CA ARG A 923 -44.27 30.07 -3.82
C ARG A 923 -45.40 29.08 -3.56
N GLU A 924 -45.85 28.36 -4.59
CA GLU A 924 -47.04 27.50 -4.51
C GLU A 924 -46.70 26.03 -4.76
N LYS A 925 -45.58 25.70 -5.44
CA LYS A 925 -45.29 24.32 -5.86
C LYS A 925 -43.80 24.10 -6.13
N GLU A 926 -43.34 22.85 -5.99
CA GLU A 926 -42.02 22.34 -6.34
C GLU A 926 -42.10 21.49 -7.61
N TYR A 927 -41.19 21.72 -8.56
CA TYR A 927 -41.05 20.93 -9.78
C TYR A 927 -39.66 20.27 -9.83
N LYS A 928 -39.59 18.99 -10.18
CA LYS A 928 -38.33 18.22 -10.24
C LYS A 928 -38.10 17.60 -11.60
N HIS A 929 -36.90 17.77 -12.13
CA HIS A 929 -36.47 17.19 -13.40
C HIS A 929 -35.16 16.42 -13.20
N LYS A 930 -34.99 15.30 -13.92
CA LYS A 930 -33.70 14.59 -14.00
C LYS A 930 -32.87 15.18 -15.12
N LEU A 931 -31.59 15.43 -14.87
CA LEU A 931 -30.62 15.95 -15.81
C LEU A 931 -29.44 14.99 -15.91
N LEU A 932 -29.08 14.57 -17.10
CA LEU A 932 -27.88 13.78 -17.38
C LEU A 932 -26.82 14.67 -18.04
N VAL A 933 -25.64 14.79 -17.43
CA VAL A 933 -24.46 15.44 -18.00
C VAL A 933 -23.48 14.35 -18.44
N ARG A 934 -23.11 14.32 -19.73
CA ARG A 934 -22.29 13.28 -20.39
C ARG A 934 -20.84 13.71 -20.66
#